data_c56987ab5dd2ba2c13c4192dc243d38e
#
_entry.id   c56987ab5dd2ba2c13c4192dc243d38e
#
_cell.length_a   1.000
_cell.length_b   1.000
_cell.length_c   1.000
_cell.angle_alpha   90.00
_cell.angle_beta   90.00
_cell.angle_gamma   90.00
#
_symmetry.space_group_name_H-M   'P 1'
#
loop_
_entity.id
_entity.type
_entity.pdbx_description
1 polymer ?
#
loop_
_entity_poly.entity_id
_entity_poly.type
_entity_poly.pdbx_seq_one_letter_code
_entity_poly.pdbx_strand_id
1 'polypeptide(L)'
;MRYGILGPLRPAVTAGRDRIVLAMLLLHPDRVVSLGELVDAVWDDDPPSTARTQLQACVSRLRRALPAEAIDTDPAGYRLRVGPEELDSRCFARLVAEARAHGDAGLLRQALDLWRGPALVEIESLAVRRAAAVLDEHRAVATEDWVDLELSAGRERELLGELAGLVERYPLRERLRGQLMRALAGAGRTADALGEFRRGREVLREELGIEPGAELQDLHRRLLAGQERAPAVRCLPRTVGDFTGRDDVVRRLVGAIEAAHPHGPAIAVIDGMAGSGKTTLALHVASLVGDRYPDAHLFVDLHGHSVEQPIEPAAALLTLLRQLGVPAERIPPVPVDRVGLWRTELARRRTLVLFDNVAYSAQLADLLPTAPGSLALVTSRRRLAGLDGVPTESLGVLDEPESITLLARIAGDRVRAEPAAAAEVVRRCGGLPLALRLAGARLAHRPRWRVADLLRRLGAAALPELAAEDRSVADAFAVSYGQLPPGPQRVFRLLGVHPGADFDAPAVAGLTGLPLDGARDALDDLVDVHLVEEPEPEVYRLHDLLREFAAALAADLRPGVRGEALLGVLDQQLHAAIATVSAGPRAALDHDLHSPVPLRPDLLGALDDPCARLERERRNLARYVDAADAAGLPGYAWQIPRAAWRYLWAHGYIDDVSSLYRRALAVAERTGDPWAIATVANYLASAHHRRGEGDEAIALLELSARLREEIGDRDGLSIVLGNLAGMHFQAGHWRRSMELARAAEQRATYRRRMSEANTRLNLLAMCSRAFGDLPAAVRYYRLRLLAQVELGDQTQIMDSMLGIAAIRYRLGELPAADALRRMELALRFYERARYRYGWADGEDEVARLLCAEGRLGEAVSRHRKALELAVGNHDPHQEARFRYAYGVTLLAQGERAQARDMFAEALRLGRALRLPYPIALAQAGLGDCARPDDPAAARQLWEQARAALADLGAAELPEVERRLAGGEDQLRPSAGRGTMVG
;
A
#
# COMPACT_ATOMS: atom_id res chain seq x y z
N MET A 1 -7.51 -52.64 12.59
CA MET A 1 -8.79 -52.41 13.32
C MET A 1 -9.65 -53.64 13.19
N ARG A 2 -10.12 -54.18 14.33
CA ARG A 2 -10.96 -55.37 14.39
C ARG A 2 -12.44 -55.04 14.18
N TYR A 3 -12.87 -53.86 14.66
CA TYR A 3 -14.24 -53.39 14.61
C TYR A 3 -14.36 -52.14 13.79
N GLY A 4 -15.45 -52.00 13.06
CA GLY A 4 -15.69 -50.85 12.23
C GLY A 4 -17.16 -50.44 12.19
N ILE A 5 -17.40 -49.15 12.51
CA ILE A 5 -18.73 -48.53 12.49
C ILE A 5 -18.74 -47.26 11.64
N LEU A 6 -17.57 -46.82 11.14
CA LEU A 6 -17.47 -45.69 10.23
C LEU A 6 -17.71 -46.09 8.77
N GLY A 7 -18.88 -46.64 8.52
CA GLY A 7 -19.34 -47.26 7.29
C GLY A 7 -20.12 -48.56 7.56
N PRO A 8 -20.17 -49.52 6.62
CA PRO A 8 -20.75 -50.82 6.85
C PRO A 8 -20.13 -51.50 8.08
N LEU A 9 -20.97 -52.12 8.89
CA LEU A 9 -20.55 -52.79 10.15
C LEU A 9 -19.48 -53.87 9.91
N ARG A 10 -18.42 -53.87 10.73
CA ARG A 10 -17.37 -54.89 10.75
C ARG A 10 -17.18 -55.40 12.18
N PRO A 11 -16.99 -56.76 12.37
CA PRO A 11 -17.07 -57.81 11.36
C PRO A 11 -18.49 -57.95 10.78
N ALA A 12 -18.60 -58.50 9.57
CA ALA A 12 -19.90 -58.73 8.93
C ALA A 12 -20.69 -59.80 9.68
N VAL A 13 -21.89 -59.45 10.11
CA VAL A 13 -22.84 -60.32 10.78
C VAL A 13 -24.09 -60.48 9.93
N THR A 14 -24.55 -61.68 9.63
CA THR A 14 -25.63 -61.94 8.67
C THR A 14 -27.04 -61.69 9.22
N ALA A 15 -27.27 -61.96 10.49
CA ALA A 15 -28.58 -61.79 11.09
C ALA A 15 -28.86 -60.29 11.44
N GLY A 16 -30.01 -59.80 11.00
CA GLY A 16 -30.35 -58.36 11.16
C GLY A 16 -30.35 -57.90 12.63
N ARG A 17 -30.97 -58.71 13.55
CA ARG A 17 -30.97 -58.34 14.97
C ARG A 17 -29.61 -58.46 15.64
N ASP A 18 -28.76 -59.38 15.24
CA ASP A 18 -27.40 -59.50 15.74
C ASP A 18 -26.53 -58.28 15.30
N ARG A 19 -26.79 -57.73 14.08
CA ARG A 19 -26.16 -56.51 13.62
C ARG A 19 -26.53 -55.32 14.49
N ILE A 20 -27.83 -55.19 14.85
CA ILE A 20 -28.30 -54.08 15.71
C ILE A 20 -27.64 -54.19 17.10
N VAL A 21 -27.63 -55.37 17.71
CA VAL A 21 -27.01 -55.60 19.01
C VAL A 21 -25.52 -55.29 18.98
N LEU A 22 -24.79 -55.80 17.96
CA LEU A 22 -23.37 -55.52 17.82
C LEU A 22 -23.09 -54.05 17.62
N ALA A 23 -23.88 -53.38 16.80
CA ALA A 23 -23.73 -51.92 16.54
C ALA A 23 -23.97 -51.13 17.83
N MET A 24 -24.98 -51.42 18.61
CA MET A 24 -25.23 -50.77 19.89
C MET A 24 -24.09 -50.95 20.88
N LEU A 25 -23.52 -52.17 20.97
CA LEU A 25 -22.35 -52.43 21.81
C LEU A 25 -21.09 -51.69 21.34
N LEU A 26 -20.89 -51.54 20.01
CA LEU A 26 -19.76 -50.81 19.41
C LEU A 26 -19.93 -49.30 19.48
N LEU A 27 -21.16 -48.81 19.51
CA LEU A 27 -21.46 -47.40 19.73
C LEU A 27 -21.17 -46.95 21.18
N HIS A 28 -21.21 -47.95 22.13
CA HIS A 28 -20.95 -47.72 23.54
C HIS A 28 -19.83 -48.65 24.06
N PRO A 29 -18.61 -48.59 23.49
CA PRO A 29 -17.53 -49.53 23.82
C PRO A 29 -17.11 -49.37 25.28
N ASP A 30 -16.85 -50.50 25.94
CA ASP A 30 -16.45 -50.61 27.35
C ASP A 30 -17.51 -50.16 28.36
N ARG A 31 -18.70 -49.72 27.90
CA ARG A 31 -19.85 -49.36 28.73
C ARG A 31 -20.86 -50.53 28.76
N VAL A 32 -21.51 -50.73 29.90
CA VAL A 32 -22.64 -51.65 29.97
C VAL A 32 -23.84 -51.01 29.24
N VAL A 33 -24.30 -51.67 28.16
CA VAL A 33 -25.55 -51.34 27.48
C VAL A 33 -26.63 -52.13 28.13
N SER A 34 -27.66 -51.51 28.68
CA SER A 34 -28.71 -52.16 29.44
C SER A 34 -29.58 -53.05 28.55
N LEU A 35 -30.21 -54.05 29.17
CA LEU A 35 -31.14 -54.91 28.45
C LEU A 35 -32.31 -54.12 27.84
N GLY A 36 -32.77 -53.06 28.51
CA GLY A 36 -33.80 -52.15 27.96
C GLY A 36 -33.32 -51.45 26.70
N GLU A 37 -32.15 -50.76 26.76
CA GLU A 37 -31.55 -50.07 25.59
C GLU A 37 -31.38 -51.03 24.39
N LEU A 38 -30.98 -52.24 24.60
CA LEU A 38 -30.82 -53.24 23.51
C LEU A 38 -32.17 -53.72 22.97
N VAL A 39 -33.19 -53.91 23.83
CA VAL A 39 -34.55 -54.26 23.40
C VAL A 39 -35.16 -53.17 22.60
N ASP A 40 -35.10 -51.96 23.08
CA ASP A 40 -35.61 -50.72 22.36
C ASP A 40 -34.89 -50.56 21.01
N ALA A 41 -33.58 -50.80 20.97
CA ALA A 41 -32.82 -50.71 19.72
C ALA A 41 -33.20 -51.78 18.67
N VAL A 42 -33.62 -52.95 19.08
CA VAL A 42 -33.93 -54.06 18.17
C VAL A 42 -35.42 -54.15 17.76
N TRP A 43 -36.33 -53.65 18.59
CA TRP A 43 -37.78 -53.74 18.33
C TRP A 43 -38.52 -52.38 18.35
N ASP A 44 -37.82 -51.29 18.61
CA ASP A 44 -38.38 -49.97 18.81
C ASP A 44 -39.53 -50.02 19.87
N ASP A 45 -40.69 -49.53 19.60
CA ASP A 45 -41.82 -49.45 20.56
C ASP A 45 -42.68 -50.75 20.68
N ASP A 46 -42.36 -51.80 19.90
CA ASP A 46 -43.18 -53.03 19.88
C ASP A 46 -42.34 -54.34 20.21
N PRO A 47 -41.81 -54.48 21.42
CA PRO A 47 -41.03 -55.68 21.80
C PRO A 47 -41.93 -56.88 22.11
N PRO A 48 -41.64 -58.05 21.53
CA PRO A 48 -42.38 -59.29 21.85
C PRO A 48 -42.14 -59.73 23.29
N SER A 49 -43.05 -60.44 23.87
CA SER A 49 -42.93 -61.00 25.26
C SER A 49 -41.67 -61.86 25.49
N THR A 50 -41.10 -62.35 24.41
CA THR A 50 -39.87 -63.17 24.39
C THR A 50 -38.60 -62.34 24.05
N ALA A 51 -38.67 -61.03 24.00
CA ALA A 51 -37.58 -60.17 23.58
C ALA A 51 -36.27 -60.45 24.33
N ARG A 52 -36.29 -60.56 25.64
CA ARG A 52 -35.11 -60.89 26.47
C ARG A 52 -34.47 -62.25 26.10
N THR A 53 -35.24 -63.30 25.87
CA THR A 53 -34.72 -64.62 25.47
C THR A 53 -34.11 -64.55 24.05
N GLN A 54 -34.74 -63.79 23.13
CA GLN A 54 -34.23 -63.65 21.81
C GLN A 54 -32.93 -62.75 21.79
N LEU A 55 -32.84 -61.79 22.68
CA LEU A 55 -31.63 -60.99 22.85
C LEU A 55 -30.46 -61.84 23.38
N GLN A 56 -30.73 -62.73 24.38
CA GLN A 56 -29.73 -63.66 24.86
C GLN A 56 -29.23 -64.58 23.74
N ALA A 57 -30.12 -65.02 22.84
CA ALA A 57 -29.75 -65.83 21.70
C ALA A 57 -28.89 -65.08 20.71
N CYS A 58 -29.20 -63.76 20.48
CA CYS A 58 -28.34 -62.86 19.68
C CYS A 58 -26.94 -62.73 20.26
N VAL A 59 -26.83 -62.47 21.57
CA VAL A 59 -25.54 -62.32 22.25
C VAL A 59 -24.77 -63.64 22.21
N SER A 60 -25.45 -64.77 22.37
CA SER A 60 -24.83 -66.13 22.28
C SER A 60 -24.27 -66.39 20.88
N ARG A 61 -24.93 -65.92 19.79
CA ARG A 61 -24.42 -66.02 18.43
C ARG A 61 -23.22 -65.03 18.19
N LEU A 62 -23.32 -63.82 18.70
CA LEU A 62 -22.23 -62.87 18.63
C LEU A 62 -20.97 -63.36 19.36
N ARG A 63 -21.10 -64.00 20.54
CA ARG A 63 -19.96 -64.60 21.24
C ARG A 63 -19.27 -65.72 20.47
N ARG A 64 -19.99 -66.44 19.59
CA ARG A 64 -19.36 -67.37 18.67
C ARG A 64 -18.67 -66.81 17.47
N ALA A 65 -19.12 -65.60 17.06
CA ALA A 65 -18.56 -64.87 15.92
C ALA A 65 -17.43 -63.94 16.32
N LEU A 66 -17.31 -63.55 17.59
CA LEU A 66 -16.31 -62.64 18.15
C LEU A 66 -15.32 -63.45 19.05
N PRO A 67 -14.20 -62.87 19.49
CA PRO A 67 -13.27 -63.49 20.43
C PRO A 67 -14.00 -63.93 21.75
N ALA A 68 -13.54 -64.98 22.34
CA ALA A 68 -14.23 -65.67 23.45
C ALA A 68 -14.57 -64.77 24.66
N GLU A 69 -13.82 -63.70 24.90
CA GLU A 69 -14.01 -62.82 26.06
C GLU A 69 -14.40 -61.34 25.64
N ALA A 70 -14.85 -61.17 24.38
CA ALA A 70 -15.15 -59.85 23.90
C ALA A 70 -16.43 -59.24 24.51
N ILE A 71 -17.45 -60.10 24.83
CA ILE A 71 -18.71 -59.60 25.39
C ILE A 71 -18.87 -60.11 26.83
N ASP A 72 -18.80 -59.18 27.80
CA ASP A 72 -19.10 -59.45 29.20
C ASP A 72 -20.60 -59.44 29.46
N THR A 73 -21.02 -60.28 30.45
CA THR A 73 -22.36 -60.18 31.02
C THR A 73 -22.30 -59.39 32.31
N ASP A 74 -23.16 -58.37 32.43
CA ASP A 74 -23.39 -57.60 33.63
C ASP A 74 -24.86 -57.85 34.12
N PRO A 75 -25.15 -57.73 35.40
CA PRO A 75 -26.54 -57.81 35.87
C PRO A 75 -27.51 -56.90 35.20
N ALA A 76 -27.02 -55.69 34.74
CA ALA A 76 -27.81 -54.64 34.05
C ALA A 76 -27.86 -54.82 32.51
N GLY A 77 -26.96 -55.63 31.90
CA GLY A 77 -26.91 -55.74 30.45
C GLY A 77 -25.65 -56.44 29.92
N TYR A 78 -25.13 -55.92 28.79
CA TYR A 78 -23.92 -56.45 28.15
C TYR A 78 -22.92 -55.34 27.86
N ARG A 79 -21.64 -55.71 27.92
CA ARG A 79 -20.53 -54.81 27.60
C ARG A 79 -19.61 -55.47 26.58
N LEU A 80 -19.26 -54.74 25.54
CA LEU A 80 -18.22 -55.14 24.59
C LEU A 80 -16.90 -54.50 24.99
N ARG A 81 -15.88 -55.29 25.26
CA ARG A 81 -14.50 -54.82 25.49
C ARG A 81 -13.83 -54.55 24.17
N VAL A 82 -13.29 -53.35 24.04
CA VAL A 82 -12.67 -52.89 22.79
C VAL A 82 -11.37 -52.16 23.11
N GLY A 83 -10.26 -52.65 22.59
CA GLY A 83 -8.97 -51.98 22.72
C GLY A 83 -8.95 -50.61 22.02
N PRO A 84 -8.09 -49.70 22.46
CA PRO A 84 -8.05 -48.33 21.94
C PRO A 84 -7.79 -48.25 20.43
N GLU A 85 -7.09 -49.20 19.84
CA GLU A 85 -6.75 -49.27 18.40
C GLU A 85 -7.65 -50.27 17.62
N GLU A 86 -8.61 -50.90 18.27
CA GLU A 86 -9.42 -51.94 17.64
C GLU A 86 -10.69 -51.42 16.97
N LEU A 87 -11.17 -50.21 17.35
CA LEU A 87 -12.40 -49.61 16.82
C LEU A 87 -12.08 -48.36 16.01
N ASP A 88 -12.58 -48.31 14.77
CA ASP A 88 -12.33 -47.20 13.83
C ASP A 88 -12.82 -45.84 14.35
N SER A 89 -13.95 -45.76 15.05
CA SER A 89 -14.44 -44.49 15.61
C SER A 89 -13.57 -43.93 16.74
N ARG A 90 -12.94 -44.80 17.55
CA ARG A 90 -11.97 -44.39 18.59
C ARG A 90 -10.68 -43.85 17.94
N CYS A 91 -10.17 -44.56 16.95
CA CYS A 91 -8.99 -44.10 16.19
C CYS A 91 -9.26 -42.77 15.49
N PHE A 92 -10.43 -42.63 14.88
CA PHE A 92 -10.87 -41.36 14.29
C PHE A 92 -10.86 -40.21 15.32
N ALA A 93 -11.54 -40.41 16.46
CA ALA A 93 -11.60 -39.37 17.49
C ALA A 93 -10.22 -38.97 18.04
N ARG A 94 -9.32 -39.97 18.24
CA ARG A 94 -7.94 -39.72 18.68
C ARG A 94 -7.15 -38.90 17.62
N LEU A 95 -7.18 -39.33 16.36
CA LEU A 95 -6.47 -38.64 15.27
C LEU A 95 -6.98 -37.19 15.08
N VAL A 96 -8.30 -36.99 15.19
CA VAL A 96 -8.89 -35.65 15.11
C VAL A 96 -8.42 -34.75 16.28
N ALA A 97 -8.40 -35.31 17.51
CA ALA A 97 -7.95 -34.58 18.69
C ALA A 97 -6.45 -34.20 18.58
N GLU A 98 -5.62 -35.13 18.13
CA GLU A 98 -4.17 -34.92 17.92
C GLU A 98 -3.91 -33.91 16.80
N ALA A 99 -4.63 -34.00 15.70
CA ALA A 99 -4.55 -33.06 14.59
C ALA A 99 -4.92 -31.64 15.01
N ARG A 100 -5.98 -31.47 15.80
CA ARG A 100 -6.40 -30.17 16.33
C ARG A 100 -5.36 -29.57 17.28
N ALA A 101 -4.71 -30.41 18.10
CA ALA A 101 -3.67 -29.95 19.04
C ALA A 101 -2.41 -29.41 18.30
N HIS A 102 -2.08 -29.98 17.15
CA HIS A 102 -0.85 -29.69 16.42
C HIS A 102 -1.08 -28.90 15.10
N GLY A 103 -2.33 -28.69 14.70
CA GLY A 103 -2.66 -28.04 13.41
C GLY A 103 -2.24 -28.88 12.20
N ASP A 104 -2.32 -30.21 12.30
CA ASP A 104 -1.82 -31.15 11.29
C ASP A 104 -2.93 -31.64 10.36
N ALA A 105 -2.96 -31.09 9.12
CA ALA A 105 -3.91 -31.49 8.09
C ALA A 105 -3.73 -32.97 7.64
N GLY A 106 -2.51 -33.51 7.72
CA GLY A 106 -2.20 -34.88 7.35
C GLY A 106 -2.86 -35.90 8.32
N LEU A 107 -2.86 -35.60 9.61
CA LEU A 107 -3.54 -36.41 10.61
C LEU A 107 -5.08 -36.36 10.44
N LEU A 108 -5.65 -35.20 10.08
CA LEU A 108 -7.07 -35.10 9.74
C LEU A 108 -7.42 -35.90 8.50
N ARG A 109 -6.59 -35.87 7.48
CA ARG A 109 -6.80 -36.70 6.28
C ARG A 109 -6.77 -38.19 6.62
N GLN A 110 -5.78 -38.63 7.39
CA GLN A 110 -5.72 -40.02 7.88
C GLN A 110 -6.97 -40.42 8.70
N ALA A 111 -7.50 -39.49 9.52
CA ALA A 111 -8.73 -39.72 10.25
C ALA A 111 -9.92 -39.91 9.29
N LEU A 112 -10.04 -39.02 8.29
CA LEU A 112 -11.12 -39.08 7.31
C LEU A 112 -11.05 -40.32 6.40
N ASP A 113 -9.86 -40.84 6.13
CA ASP A 113 -9.64 -42.05 5.34
C ASP A 113 -10.09 -43.36 6.07
N LEU A 114 -10.38 -43.27 7.37
CA LEU A 114 -11.01 -44.38 8.09
C LEU A 114 -12.46 -44.61 7.70
N TRP A 115 -13.10 -43.61 7.07
CA TRP A 115 -14.50 -43.72 6.69
C TRP A 115 -14.67 -44.44 5.36
N ARG A 116 -15.53 -45.46 5.40
CA ARG A 116 -15.84 -46.34 4.26
C ARG A 116 -17.22 -46.07 3.66
N GLY A 117 -17.93 -45.08 4.18
CA GLY A 117 -19.27 -44.68 3.81
C GLY A 117 -19.99 -43.97 4.97
N PRO A 118 -21.29 -43.70 4.89
CA PRO A 118 -22.09 -43.28 6.05
C PRO A 118 -22.04 -44.31 7.18
N ALA A 119 -21.98 -43.83 8.42
CA ALA A 119 -21.88 -44.71 9.58
C ALA A 119 -23.07 -45.69 9.66
N LEU A 120 -22.76 -47.01 9.79
CA LEU A 120 -23.78 -48.06 10.02
C LEU A 120 -24.99 -47.98 9.05
N VAL A 121 -24.77 -47.56 7.79
CA VAL A 121 -25.82 -47.24 6.79
C VAL A 121 -26.78 -48.39 6.53
N GLU A 122 -26.36 -49.64 6.73
CA GLU A 122 -27.11 -50.88 6.44
C GLU A 122 -27.98 -51.35 7.63
N ILE A 123 -28.05 -50.61 8.73
CA ILE A 123 -28.75 -51.03 9.95
C ILE A 123 -30.05 -50.22 10.11
N GLU A 124 -31.17 -50.97 10.05
CA GLU A 124 -32.50 -50.40 10.22
C GLU A 124 -32.94 -50.47 11.70
N SER A 125 -32.46 -49.55 12.52
CA SER A 125 -32.86 -49.32 13.89
C SER A 125 -32.83 -47.82 14.18
N LEU A 126 -33.86 -47.26 14.81
CA LEU A 126 -33.96 -45.83 15.09
C LEU A 126 -32.87 -45.38 16.06
N ALA A 127 -32.58 -46.17 17.08
CA ALA A 127 -31.53 -45.93 18.07
C ALA A 127 -30.15 -45.89 17.41
N VAL A 128 -29.84 -46.88 16.55
CA VAL A 128 -28.55 -46.92 15.82
C VAL A 128 -28.43 -45.75 14.82
N ARG A 129 -29.48 -45.42 14.07
CA ARG A 129 -29.48 -44.30 13.13
C ARG A 129 -29.23 -42.99 13.83
N ARG A 130 -29.85 -42.73 15.00
CA ARG A 130 -29.60 -41.52 15.80
C ARG A 130 -28.13 -41.41 16.23
N ALA A 131 -27.55 -42.49 16.70
CA ALA A 131 -26.14 -42.53 17.10
C ALA A 131 -25.19 -42.41 15.89
N ALA A 132 -25.52 -43.04 14.75
CA ALA A 132 -24.77 -42.94 13.51
C ALA A 132 -24.75 -41.50 12.95
N ALA A 133 -25.87 -40.77 13.04
CA ALA A 133 -25.97 -39.40 12.64
C ALA A 133 -24.98 -38.50 13.42
N VAL A 134 -24.72 -38.76 14.69
CA VAL A 134 -23.72 -38.03 15.49
C VAL A 134 -22.31 -38.31 14.97
N LEU A 135 -22.00 -39.55 14.56
CA LEU A 135 -20.71 -39.90 13.97
C LEU A 135 -20.51 -39.18 12.60
N ASP A 136 -21.54 -39.17 11.75
CA ASP A 136 -21.51 -38.49 10.46
C ASP A 136 -21.34 -36.95 10.65
N GLU A 137 -21.92 -36.40 11.71
CA GLU A 137 -21.70 -34.97 12.07
C GLU A 137 -20.24 -34.74 12.48
N HIS A 138 -19.64 -35.61 13.28
CA HIS A 138 -18.22 -35.52 13.63
C HIS A 138 -17.32 -35.59 12.38
N ARG A 139 -17.68 -36.44 11.42
CA ARG A 139 -17.00 -36.49 10.12
C ARG A 139 -17.07 -35.17 9.40
N ALA A 140 -18.25 -34.56 9.31
CA ALA A 140 -18.46 -33.33 8.60
C ALA A 140 -17.64 -32.18 9.23
N VAL A 141 -17.63 -32.08 10.57
CA VAL A 141 -16.82 -31.08 11.30
C VAL A 141 -15.31 -31.31 11.07
N ALA A 142 -14.84 -32.57 11.13
CA ALA A 142 -13.44 -32.89 10.86
C ALA A 142 -13.04 -32.57 9.41
N THR A 143 -13.96 -32.71 8.46
CA THR A 143 -13.77 -32.33 7.07
C THR A 143 -13.64 -30.81 6.93
N GLU A 144 -14.48 -30.04 7.62
CA GLU A 144 -14.40 -28.58 7.64
C GLU A 144 -13.06 -28.10 8.23
N ASP A 145 -12.62 -28.71 9.32
CA ASP A 145 -11.33 -28.37 9.96
C ASP A 145 -10.14 -28.72 9.05
N TRP A 146 -10.19 -29.85 8.35
CA TRP A 146 -9.18 -30.24 7.38
C TRP A 146 -9.10 -29.22 6.23
N VAL A 147 -10.24 -28.82 5.68
CA VAL A 147 -10.30 -27.82 4.62
C VAL A 147 -9.73 -26.47 5.07
N ASP A 148 -10.01 -26.03 6.31
CA ASP A 148 -9.47 -24.77 6.82
C ASP A 148 -7.94 -24.80 6.94
N LEU A 149 -7.34 -25.93 7.36
CA LEU A 149 -5.89 -26.09 7.41
C LEU A 149 -5.27 -26.11 6.01
N GLU A 150 -5.88 -26.79 5.05
CA GLU A 150 -5.44 -26.83 3.67
C GLU A 150 -5.51 -25.45 2.99
N LEU A 151 -6.59 -24.70 3.21
CA LEU A 151 -6.73 -23.32 2.73
C LEU A 151 -5.67 -22.39 3.37
N SER A 152 -5.38 -22.60 4.65
CA SER A 152 -4.34 -21.84 5.35
C SER A 152 -2.94 -22.15 4.84
N ALA A 153 -2.74 -23.31 4.22
CA ALA A 153 -1.51 -23.74 3.58
C ALA A 153 -1.38 -23.29 2.10
N GLY A 154 -2.36 -22.51 1.58
CA GLY A 154 -2.32 -21.96 0.22
C GLY A 154 -2.64 -22.99 -0.88
N ARG A 155 -3.38 -24.04 -0.59
CA ARG A 155 -3.73 -25.10 -1.54
C ARG A 155 -5.14 -24.95 -2.14
N GLU A 156 -5.60 -23.73 -2.32
CA GLU A 156 -6.96 -23.41 -2.76
C GLU A 156 -7.32 -24.08 -4.09
N ARG A 157 -6.39 -24.06 -5.06
CA ARG A 157 -6.64 -24.59 -6.41
C ARG A 157 -6.84 -26.11 -6.43
N GLU A 158 -6.12 -26.81 -5.57
CA GLU A 158 -6.18 -28.28 -5.47
C GLU A 158 -7.48 -28.75 -4.84
N LEU A 159 -8.04 -27.94 -3.93
CA LEU A 159 -9.25 -28.27 -3.17
C LEU A 159 -10.55 -27.98 -3.92
N LEU A 160 -10.56 -27.17 -4.98
CA LEU A 160 -11.79 -26.70 -5.62
C LEU A 160 -12.74 -27.84 -6.02
N GLY A 161 -12.22 -28.90 -6.60
CA GLY A 161 -13.02 -30.04 -7.03
C GLY A 161 -13.64 -30.81 -5.85
N GLU A 162 -12.84 -31.06 -4.80
CA GLU A 162 -13.30 -31.76 -3.60
C GLU A 162 -14.30 -30.93 -2.81
N LEU A 163 -14.04 -29.62 -2.65
CA LEU A 163 -14.94 -28.68 -1.99
C LEU A 163 -16.29 -28.55 -2.69
N ALA A 164 -16.32 -28.49 -4.02
CA ALA A 164 -17.57 -28.44 -4.78
C ALA A 164 -18.42 -29.68 -4.49
N GLY A 165 -17.81 -30.87 -4.51
CA GLY A 165 -18.50 -32.12 -4.16
C GLY A 165 -18.97 -32.18 -2.70
N LEU A 166 -18.21 -31.59 -1.77
CA LEU A 166 -18.60 -31.50 -0.36
C LEU A 166 -19.80 -30.56 -0.15
N VAL A 167 -19.83 -29.41 -0.84
CA VAL A 167 -20.97 -28.49 -0.79
C VAL A 167 -22.23 -29.09 -1.40
N GLU A 168 -22.11 -29.88 -2.47
CA GLU A 168 -23.25 -30.63 -3.03
C GLU A 168 -23.76 -31.70 -2.05
N ARG A 169 -22.87 -32.39 -1.36
CA ARG A 169 -23.20 -33.41 -0.37
C ARG A 169 -23.82 -32.85 0.91
N TYR A 170 -23.41 -31.65 1.32
CA TYR A 170 -23.85 -30.97 2.53
C TYR A 170 -24.38 -29.57 2.24
N PRO A 171 -25.48 -29.41 1.49
CA PRO A 171 -25.93 -28.16 0.94
C PRO A 171 -26.31 -27.08 1.97
N LEU A 172 -26.64 -27.48 3.19
CA LEU A 172 -27.04 -26.57 4.29
C LEU A 172 -25.87 -26.15 5.21
N ARG A 173 -24.64 -26.68 4.94
CA ARG A 173 -23.48 -26.30 5.74
C ARG A 173 -22.82 -25.02 5.22
N GLU A 174 -23.10 -23.94 5.90
CA GLU A 174 -22.60 -22.62 5.53
C GLU A 174 -21.07 -22.52 5.63
N ARG A 175 -20.42 -23.24 6.59
CA ARG A 175 -18.96 -23.23 6.73
C ARG A 175 -18.26 -23.81 5.50
N LEU A 176 -18.71 -24.96 4.98
CA LEU A 176 -18.17 -25.56 3.74
C LEU A 176 -18.38 -24.62 2.54
N ARG A 177 -19.53 -23.98 2.46
CA ARG A 177 -19.82 -23.01 1.41
C ARG A 177 -18.92 -21.79 1.50
N GLY A 178 -18.69 -21.26 2.68
CA GLY A 178 -17.73 -20.20 2.95
C GLY A 178 -16.29 -20.59 2.58
N GLN A 179 -15.91 -21.85 2.84
CA GLN A 179 -14.62 -22.41 2.46
C GLN A 179 -14.48 -22.49 0.93
N LEU A 180 -15.52 -22.93 0.21
CA LEU A 180 -15.53 -22.93 -1.26
C LEU A 180 -15.42 -21.52 -1.83
N MET A 181 -16.14 -20.57 -1.24
CA MET A 181 -16.03 -19.15 -1.66
C MET A 181 -14.62 -18.59 -1.46
N ARG A 182 -13.96 -18.93 -0.35
CA ARG A 182 -12.55 -18.54 -0.10
C ARG A 182 -11.60 -19.19 -1.10
N ALA A 183 -11.77 -20.48 -1.38
CA ALA A 183 -10.95 -21.20 -2.34
C ALA A 183 -11.11 -20.64 -3.77
N LEU A 184 -12.33 -20.32 -4.20
CA LEU A 184 -12.61 -19.71 -5.49
C LEU A 184 -11.98 -18.32 -5.59
N ALA A 185 -12.10 -17.49 -4.56
CA ALA A 185 -11.51 -16.16 -4.52
C ALA A 185 -9.97 -16.22 -4.54
N GLY A 186 -9.35 -17.10 -3.73
CA GLY A 186 -7.90 -17.31 -3.74
C GLY A 186 -7.36 -17.88 -5.06
N ALA A 187 -8.20 -18.60 -5.81
CA ALA A 187 -7.88 -19.03 -7.17
C ALA A 187 -8.11 -17.95 -8.26
N GLY A 188 -8.51 -16.73 -7.86
CA GLY A 188 -8.80 -15.62 -8.78
C GLY A 188 -10.20 -15.68 -9.43
N ARG A 189 -11.10 -16.56 -8.96
CA ARG A 189 -12.45 -16.80 -9.49
C ARG A 189 -13.52 -16.10 -8.64
N THR A 190 -13.34 -14.81 -8.37
CA THR A 190 -14.21 -14.04 -7.47
C THR A 190 -15.67 -14.00 -7.94
N ALA A 191 -15.90 -13.94 -9.24
CA ALA A 191 -17.27 -13.99 -9.81
C ALA A 191 -17.99 -15.31 -9.47
N ASP A 192 -17.26 -16.43 -9.50
CA ASP A 192 -17.80 -17.74 -9.15
C ASP A 192 -18.05 -17.85 -7.64
N ALA A 193 -17.18 -17.28 -6.81
CA ALA A 193 -17.36 -17.18 -5.36
C ALA A 193 -18.64 -16.40 -5.00
N LEU A 194 -18.88 -15.28 -5.65
CA LEU A 194 -20.12 -14.51 -5.50
C LEU A 194 -21.35 -15.26 -6.03
N GLY A 195 -21.17 -16.06 -7.09
CA GLY A 195 -22.19 -16.97 -7.62
C GLY A 195 -22.58 -18.05 -6.60
N GLU A 196 -21.58 -18.58 -5.87
CA GLU A 196 -21.79 -19.59 -4.85
C GLU A 196 -22.57 -19.06 -3.64
N PHE A 197 -22.30 -17.81 -3.23
CA PHE A 197 -23.12 -17.16 -2.20
C PHE A 197 -24.60 -17.10 -2.60
N ARG A 198 -24.89 -16.70 -3.85
CA ARG A 198 -26.28 -16.63 -4.34
C ARG A 198 -26.97 -18.00 -4.34
N ARG A 199 -26.29 -19.03 -4.80
CA ARG A 199 -26.79 -20.42 -4.73
C ARG A 199 -27.05 -20.86 -3.30
N GLY A 200 -26.11 -20.57 -2.39
CA GLY A 200 -26.27 -20.90 -0.98
C GLY A 200 -27.45 -20.20 -0.32
N ARG A 201 -27.64 -18.93 -0.62
CA ARG A 201 -28.78 -18.16 -0.12
C ARG A 201 -30.11 -18.74 -0.61
N GLU A 202 -30.16 -19.17 -1.88
CA GLU A 202 -31.35 -19.77 -2.48
C GLU A 202 -31.69 -21.10 -1.79
N VAL A 203 -30.72 -21.97 -1.59
CA VAL A 203 -30.89 -23.26 -0.90
C VAL A 203 -31.36 -23.05 0.55
N LEU A 204 -30.76 -22.13 1.30
CA LEU A 204 -31.16 -21.85 2.68
C LEU A 204 -32.58 -21.28 2.78
N ARG A 205 -32.97 -20.46 1.82
CA ARG A 205 -34.34 -19.93 1.73
C ARG A 205 -35.37 -20.98 1.37
N GLU A 206 -35.06 -21.85 0.42
CA GLU A 206 -35.98 -22.88 -0.05
C GLU A 206 -36.16 -24.00 0.98
N GLU A 207 -35.07 -24.46 1.61
CA GLU A 207 -35.10 -25.59 2.50
C GLU A 207 -35.42 -25.23 3.98
N LEU A 208 -35.00 -24.05 4.44
CA LEU A 208 -35.10 -23.66 5.85
C LEU A 208 -35.86 -22.35 6.06
N GLY A 209 -36.13 -21.57 5.02
CA GLY A 209 -36.78 -20.26 5.14
C GLY A 209 -35.93 -19.16 5.79
N ILE A 210 -34.59 -19.33 5.85
CA ILE A 210 -33.68 -18.42 6.53
C ILE A 210 -32.71 -17.74 5.56
N GLU A 211 -32.17 -16.60 5.95
CA GLU A 211 -31.05 -15.95 5.24
C GLU A 211 -29.72 -16.55 5.76
N PRO A 212 -28.64 -16.48 4.95
CA PRO A 212 -27.32 -16.92 5.35
C PRO A 212 -26.85 -16.28 6.66
N GLY A 213 -26.10 -17.02 7.45
CA GLY A 213 -25.54 -16.57 8.72
C GLY A 213 -24.53 -15.40 8.55
N ALA A 214 -24.24 -14.72 9.65
CA ALA A 214 -23.42 -13.50 9.67
C ALA A 214 -22.03 -13.71 9.04
N GLU A 215 -21.39 -14.86 9.29
CA GLU A 215 -20.03 -15.15 8.76
C GLU A 215 -20.01 -15.24 7.23
N LEU A 216 -21.01 -15.90 6.64
CA LEU A 216 -21.12 -16.06 5.19
C LEU A 216 -21.49 -14.72 4.53
N GLN A 217 -22.35 -13.90 5.15
CA GLN A 217 -22.68 -12.56 4.71
C GLN A 217 -21.47 -11.62 4.80
N ASP A 218 -20.65 -11.72 5.84
CA ASP A 218 -19.42 -10.96 6.00
C ASP A 218 -18.38 -11.30 4.93
N LEU A 219 -18.23 -12.60 4.64
CA LEU A 219 -17.37 -13.04 3.54
C LEU A 219 -17.83 -12.48 2.20
N HIS A 220 -19.14 -12.55 1.94
CA HIS A 220 -19.73 -11.99 0.72
C HIS A 220 -19.48 -10.48 0.59
N ARG A 221 -19.68 -9.70 1.68
CA ARG A 221 -19.38 -8.27 1.70
C ARG A 221 -17.91 -7.97 1.44
N ARG A 222 -16.99 -8.76 2.01
CA ARG A 222 -15.54 -8.63 1.79
C ARG A 222 -15.16 -8.90 0.34
N LEU A 223 -15.74 -9.91 -0.28
CA LEU A 223 -15.50 -10.25 -1.69
C LEU A 223 -16.06 -9.19 -2.64
N LEU A 224 -17.23 -8.60 -2.33
CA LEU A 224 -17.79 -7.49 -3.09
C LEU A 224 -16.97 -6.20 -2.97
N ALA A 225 -16.37 -5.97 -1.79
CA ALA A 225 -15.51 -4.81 -1.55
C ALA A 225 -14.11 -4.95 -2.18
N GLY A 226 -13.82 -6.05 -2.87
CA GLY A 226 -12.50 -6.34 -3.41
C GLY A 226 -11.43 -6.53 -2.34
N GLN A 227 -11.82 -6.76 -1.10
CA GLN A 227 -10.92 -7.09 0.00
C GLN A 227 -10.60 -8.60 -0.04
N GLU A 228 -9.79 -9.00 -1.00
CA GLU A 228 -8.86 -10.10 -0.74
C GLU A 228 -8.09 -9.73 0.53
N ARG A 229 -7.90 -10.67 1.43
CA ARG A 229 -6.87 -10.52 2.46
C ARG A 229 -5.59 -10.30 1.68
N ALA A 230 -5.14 -9.03 1.58
CA ALA A 230 -3.90 -8.70 0.90
C ALA A 230 -2.82 -9.65 1.45
N PRO A 231 -1.96 -10.21 0.61
CA PRO A 231 -0.87 -11.05 1.07
C PRO A 231 -0.16 -10.32 2.20
N ALA A 232 0.17 -11.02 3.28
CA ALA A 232 0.76 -10.40 4.46
C ALA A 232 1.97 -9.57 4.04
N VAL A 233 1.91 -8.27 4.27
CA VAL A 233 2.96 -7.35 3.87
C VAL A 233 4.17 -7.58 4.77
N ARG A 234 5.33 -7.91 4.22
CA ARG A 234 6.56 -8.18 4.96
C ARG A 234 7.68 -7.26 4.46
N CYS A 235 7.82 -6.08 5.08
CA CYS A 235 8.80 -5.06 4.71
C CYS A 235 9.94 -4.91 5.73
N LEU A 236 10.02 -5.79 6.74
CA LEU A 236 11.14 -5.73 7.69
C LEU A 236 12.44 -6.16 7.01
N PRO A 237 13.56 -5.48 7.30
CA PRO A 237 14.88 -5.93 6.91
C PRO A 237 15.21 -7.32 7.47
N ARG A 238 16.19 -7.99 6.84
CA ARG A 238 16.65 -9.31 7.29
C ARG A 238 17.22 -9.27 8.70
N THR A 239 16.82 -10.22 9.53
CA THR A 239 17.41 -10.44 10.85
C THR A 239 18.79 -11.11 10.75
N VAL A 240 19.69 -10.81 11.67
CA VAL A 240 20.98 -11.50 11.76
C VAL A 240 20.80 -12.86 12.42
N GLY A 241 21.42 -13.92 11.86
CA GLY A 241 21.32 -15.28 12.41
C GLY A 241 22.17 -15.54 13.66
N ASP A 242 23.07 -14.60 14.00
CA ASP A 242 24.04 -14.71 15.10
C ASP A 242 23.74 -13.72 16.25
N PHE A 243 22.49 -13.33 16.42
CA PHE A 243 22.08 -12.49 17.55
C PHE A 243 22.56 -13.10 18.85
N THR A 244 23.23 -12.29 19.69
CA THR A 244 23.94 -12.76 20.87
C THR A 244 23.71 -11.82 22.04
N GLY A 245 23.46 -12.41 23.21
CA GLY A 245 23.29 -11.68 24.45
C GLY A 245 21.99 -10.93 24.58
N ARG A 246 21.85 -10.16 25.66
CA ARG A 246 20.70 -9.30 25.92
C ARG A 246 19.37 -10.04 26.15
N ASP A 247 19.44 -11.27 26.58
CA ASP A 247 18.27 -12.10 26.86
C ASP A 247 17.32 -11.42 27.86
N ASP A 248 17.87 -10.65 28.81
CA ASP A 248 17.09 -9.90 29.80
C ASP A 248 16.31 -8.75 29.15
N VAL A 249 16.97 -8.01 28.25
CA VAL A 249 16.34 -6.91 27.50
C VAL A 249 15.26 -7.43 26.59
N VAL A 250 15.52 -8.53 25.87
CA VAL A 250 14.54 -9.21 25.02
C VAL A 250 13.32 -9.63 25.83
N ARG A 251 13.54 -10.27 26.99
CA ARG A 251 12.41 -10.71 27.85
C ARG A 251 11.60 -9.52 28.36
N ARG A 252 12.24 -8.43 28.78
CA ARG A 252 11.54 -7.22 29.23
C ARG A 252 10.73 -6.59 28.10
N LEU A 253 11.31 -6.45 26.91
CA LEU A 253 10.61 -5.89 25.75
C LEU A 253 9.42 -6.76 25.32
N VAL A 254 9.62 -8.08 25.20
CA VAL A 254 8.54 -9.00 24.86
C VAL A 254 7.45 -8.97 25.93
N GLY A 255 7.83 -9.01 27.21
CA GLY A 255 6.88 -8.94 28.33
C GLY A 255 6.09 -7.61 28.35
N ALA A 256 6.74 -6.48 28.04
CA ALA A 256 6.08 -5.18 27.94
C ALA A 256 5.10 -5.12 26.77
N ILE A 257 5.46 -5.71 25.61
CA ILE A 257 4.58 -5.83 24.44
C ILE A 257 3.38 -6.73 24.76
N GLU A 258 3.59 -7.80 25.50
CA GLU A 258 2.54 -8.76 25.91
C GLU A 258 1.57 -8.18 26.96
N ALA A 259 2.11 -7.36 27.86
CA ALA A 259 1.33 -6.69 28.90
C ALA A 259 0.63 -5.41 28.41
N ALA A 260 0.81 -5.01 27.15
CA ALA A 260 0.21 -3.81 26.60
C ALA A 260 -1.34 -3.84 26.72
N HIS A 261 -1.91 -2.67 26.93
CA HIS A 261 -3.34 -2.50 27.24
C HIS A 261 -4.22 -3.10 26.12
N PRO A 262 -5.28 -3.91 26.44
CA PRO A 262 -6.11 -4.56 25.45
C PRO A 262 -6.83 -3.61 24.47
N HIS A 263 -6.97 -2.34 24.86
CA HIS A 263 -7.70 -1.32 24.10
C HIS A 263 -6.81 -0.26 23.45
N GLY A 264 -5.48 -0.46 23.45
CA GLY A 264 -4.50 0.44 22.84
C GLY A 264 -3.45 -0.30 22.03
N PRO A 265 -2.64 0.43 21.23
CA PRO A 265 -1.48 -0.15 20.57
C PRO A 265 -0.38 -0.48 21.56
N ALA A 266 0.41 -1.51 21.28
CA ALA A 266 1.67 -1.72 21.96
C ALA A 266 2.74 -0.77 21.38
N ILE A 267 3.48 -0.07 22.23
CA ILE A 267 4.60 0.78 21.81
C ILE A 267 5.80 0.45 22.70
N ALA A 268 6.97 0.25 22.11
CA ALA A 268 8.22 0.05 22.84
C ALA A 268 9.36 0.83 22.18
N VAL A 269 10.16 1.50 22.98
CA VAL A 269 11.29 2.31 22.53
C VAL A 269 12.61 1.66 22.95
N ILE A 270 13.56 1.64 22.02
CA ILE A 270 14.94 1.18 22.23
C ILE A 270 15.85 2.35 21.93
N ASP A 271 16.44 2.95 22.93
CA ASP A 271 17.45 4.00 22.76
C ASP A 271 18.88 3.53 23.04
N GLY A 272 19.87 4.33 22.71
CA GLY A 272 21.28 4.05 22.98
C GLY A 272 22.22 4.56 21.89
N MET A 273 23.52 4.35 22.11
CA MET A 273 24.57 4.85 21.21
C MET A 273 24.57 4.20 19.81
N ALA A 274 25.20 4.87 18.84
CA ALA A 274 25.37 4.32 17.49
C ALA A 274 26.18 3.02 17.52
N GLY A 275 25.80 2.04 16.69
CA GLY A 275 26.45 0.74 16.62
C GLY A 275 26.17 -0.22 17.79
N SER A 276 25.36 0.19 18.79
CA SER A 276 24.96 -0.67 19.93
C SER A 276 24.04 -1.83 19.56
N GLY A 277 23.50 -1.87 18.33
CA GLY A 277 22.66 -2.96 17.84
C GLY A 277 21.16 -2.75 18.08
N LYS A 278 20.68 -1.52 18.26
CA LYS A 278 19.26 -1.19 18.47
C LYS A 278 18.34 -1.75 17.38
N THR A 279 18.64 -1.45 16.13
CA THR A 279 17.88 -1.95 14.98
C THR A 279 17.89 -3.47 14.93
N THR A 280 19.04 -4.09 15.23
CA THR A 280 19.18 -5.55 15.29
C THR A 280 18.32 -6.16 16.39
N LEU A 281 18.29 -5.54 17.59
CA LEU A 281 17.45 -5.97 18.70
C LEU A 281 15.97 -5.79 18.34
N ALA A 282 15.58 -4.64 17.77
CA ALA A 282 14.21 -4.38 17.37
C ALA A 282 13.70 -5.40 16.34
N LEU A 283 14.53 -5.73 15.34
CA LEU A 283 14.23 -6.77 14.36
C LEU A 283 14.16 -8.17 15.00
N HIS A 284 15.02 -8.47 15.97
CA HIS A 284 14.97 -9.73 16.69
C HIS A 284 13.68 -9.84 17.51
N VAL A 285 13.32 -8.82 18.28
CA VAL A 285 12.04 -8.76 19.02
C VAL A 285 10.86 -8.86 18.05
N ALA A 286 10.89 -8.11 16.91
CA ALA A 286 9.86 -8.19 15.89
C ALA A 286 9.67 -9.61 15.34
N SER A 287 10.77 -10.38 15.21
CA SER A 287 10.68 -11.78 14.76
C SER A 287 10.05 -12.71 15.79
N LEU A 288 10.23 -12.44 17.09
CA LEU A 288 9.65 -13.24 18.17
C LEU A 288 8.13 -12.99 18.34
N VAL A 289 7.68 -11.75 18.13
CA VAL A 289 6.28 -11.37 18.34
C VAL A 289 5.48 -11.29 17.04
N GLY A 290 6.12 -11.48 15.89
CA GLY A 290 5.58 -11.20 14.55
C GLY A 290 4.29 -11.95 14.24
N ASP A 291 4.13 -13.20 14.71
CA ASP A 291 2.94 -14.00 14.48
C ASP A 291 1.66 -13.39 15.08
N ARG A 292 1.80 -12.49 16.05
CA ARG A 292 0.69 -11.75 16.63
C ARG A 292 0.18 -10.62 15.73
N TYR A 293 0.95 -10.23 14.71
CA TYR A 293 0.67 -9.15 13.78
C TYR A 293 0.65 -9.65 12.33
N PRO A 294 -0.30 -10.53 11.99
CA PRO A 294 -0.24 -11.32 10.75
C PRO A 294 -0.46 -10.50 9.47
N ASP A 295 -1.06 -9.30 9.55
CA ASP A 295 -1.53 -8.60 8.36
C ASP A 295 -0.45 -7.74 7.71
N ALA A 296 0.42 -7.08 8.50
CA ALA A 296 1.52 -6.29 7.95
C ALA A 296 2.70 -6.14 8.93
N HIS A 297 3.91 -6.22 8.40
CA HIS A 297 5.16 -5.83 9.07
C HIS A 297 5.81 -4.72 8.25
N LEU A 298 5.83 -3.52 8.78
CA LEU A 298 6.28 -2.32 8.10
C LEU A 298 7.61 -1.82 8.68
N PHE A 299 8.38 -1.15 7.85
CA PHE A 299 9.67 -0.58 8.24
C PHE A 299 9.83 0.83 7.65
N VAL A 300 10.27 1.77 8.45
CA VAL A 300 10.71 3.08 7.99
C VAL A 300 11.90 3.56 8.79
N ASP A 301 12.99 3.91 8.09
CA ASP A 301 14.12 4.64 8.65
C ASP A 301 13.82 6.14 8.57
N LEU A 302 13.77 6.81 9.72
CA LEU A 302 13.42 8.22 9.83
C LEU A 302 14.66 9.15 9.74
N HIS A 303 15.86 8.57 9.53
CA HIS A 303 17.13 9.29 9.33
C HIS A 303 17.45 10.35 10.39
N GLY A 304 16.96 10.19 11.61
CA GLY A 304 17.02 11.21 12.66
C GLY A 304 18.43 11.56 13.16
N HIS A 305 19.44 10.79 12.78
CA HIS A 305 20.82 10.95 13.25
C HIS A 305 21.85 10.88 12.11
N SER A 306 21.40 10.97 10.87
CA SER A 306 22.28 11.14 9.71
C SER A 306 22.64 12.63 9.54
N VAL A 307 23.64 12.92 8.70
CA VAL A 307 23.97 14.30 8.26
C VAL A 307 22.80 14.98 7.58
N GLU A 308 21.74 14.21 7.32
CA GLU A 308 20.50 14.63 6.67
C GLU A 308 19.51 15.21 7.66
N GLN A 309 18.63 16.04 7.12
CA GLN A 309 17.43 16.42 7.86
C GLN A 309 16.57 15.16 8.10
N PRO A 310 16.03 14.99 9.30
CA PRO A 310 15.09 13.92 9.60
C PRO A 310 13.94 13.89 8.59
N ILE A 311 13.50 12.69 8.26
CA ILE A 311 12.35 12.53 7.36
C ILE A 311 11.11 13.13 8.05
N GLU A 312 10.45 14.04 7.36
CA GLU A 312 9.19 14.64 7.81
C GLU A 312 8.11 13.55 7.97
N PRO A 313 7.25 13.63 9.01
CA PRO A 313 6.18 12.67 9.23
C PRO A 313 5.30 12.41 8.00
N ALA A 314 5.03 13.45 7.23
CA ALA A 314 4.22 13.35 6.00
C ALA A 314 4.86 12.47 4.91
N ALA A 315 6.19 12.49 4.79
CA ALA A 315 6.93 11.65 3.85
C ALA A 315 7.04 10.21 4.36
N ALA A 316 7.21 10.03 5.67
CA ALA A 316 7.19 8.71 6.31
C ALA A 316 5.83 8.02 6.13
N LEU A 317 4.71 8.75 6.33
CA LEU A 317 3.35 8.26 6.09
C LEU A 317 3.16 7.78 4.65
N LEU A 318 3.68 8.53 3.68
CA LEU A 318 3.61 8.14 2.28
C LEU A 318 4.32 6.80 2.03
N THR A 319 5.49 6.61 2.62
CA THR A 319 6.24 5.35 2.52
C THR A 319 5.47 4.20 3.15
N LEU A 320 4.94 4.39 4.36
CA LEU A 320 4.19 3.36 5.09
C LEU A 320 2.88 2.98 4.40
N LEU A 321 2.13 3.95 3.88
CA LEU A 321 0.90 3.69 3.13
C LEU A 321 1.18 2.88 1.84
N ARG A 322 2.29 3.15 1.17
CA ARG A 322 2.70 2.36 0.00
C ARG A 322 3.13 0.95 0.37
N GLN A 323 3.86 0.78 1.46
CA GLN A 323 4.17 -0.55 1.98
C GLN A 323 2.90 -1.35 2.26
N LEU A 324 1.84 -0.71 2.78
CA LEU A 324 0.53 -1.34 2.98
C LEU A 324 -0.20 -1.68 1.67
N GLY A 325 0.38 -1.35 0.51
CA GLY A 325 -0.23 -1.61 -0.79
C GLY A 325 -1.35 -0.62 -1.13
N VAL A 326 -1.41 0.54 -0.47
CA VAL A 326 -2.37 1.58 -0.82
C VAL A 326 -1.97 2.17 -2.18
N PRO A 327 -2.83 2.10 -3.21
CA PRO A 327 -2.53 2.66 -4.52
C PRO A 327 -2.21 4.16 -4.44
N ALA A 328 -1.28 4.62 -5.28
CA ALA A 328 -0.82 6.02 -5.26
C ALA A 328 -1.97 7.02 -5.44
N GLU A 329 -2.96 6.65 -6.25
CA GLU A 329 -4.16 7.45 -6.54
C GLU A 329 -5.08 7.60 -5.31
N ARG A 330 -4.96 6.71 -4.32
CA ARG A 330 -5.73 6.75 -3.06
C ARG A 330 -5.02 7.50 -1.95
N ILE A 331 -3.74 7.86 -2.12
CA ILE A 331 -2.99 8.58 -1.09
C ILE A 331 -3.22 10.08 -1.26
N PRO A 332 -3.86 10.75 -0.29
CA PRO A 332 -4.15 12.16 -0.41
C PRO A 332 -2.88 13.01 -0.54
N PRO A 333 -2.88 14.06 -1.37
CA PRO A 333 -1.75 14.99 -1.46
C PRO A 333 -1.56 15.81 -0.19
N VAL A 334 -2.63 16.07 0.56
CA VAL A 334 -2.61 16.87 1.79
C VAL A 334 -2.13 16.03 2.98
N PRO A 335 -1.09 16.48 3.73
CA PRO A 335 -0.52 15.70 4.84
C PRO A 335 -1.52 15.30 5.93
N VAL A 336 -2.43 16.16 6.33
CA VAL A 336 -3.43 15.90 7.38
C VAL A 336 -4.38 14.76 6.99
N ASP A 337 -4.76 14.70 5.72
CA ASP A 337 -5.65 13.65 5.21
C ASP A 337 -4.94 12.29 5.15
N ARG A 338 -3.60 12.28 4.96
CA ARG A 338 -2.78 11.06 5.03
C ARG A 338 -2.80 10.44 6.43
N VAL A 339 -2.78 11.27 7.47
CA VAL A 339 -2.89 10.80 8.87
C VAL A 339 -4.23 10.08 9.08
N GLY A 340 -5.31 10.65 8.56
CA GLY A 340 -6.65 10.04 8.59
C GLY A 340 -6.70 8.70 7.87
N LEU A 341 -6.13 8.64 6.66
CA LEU A 341 -6.03 7.40 5.88
C LEU A 341 -5.17 6.35 6.60
N TRP A 342 -4.01 6.74 7.12
CA TRP A 342 -3.12 5.87 7.88
C TRP A 342 -3.83 5.22 9.07
N ARG A 343 -4.50 6.03 9.90
CA ARG A 343 -5.28 5.53 11.05
C ARG A 343 -6.39 4.57 10.62
N THR A 344 -7.07 4.87 9.51
CA THR A 344 -8.13 4.02 8.95
C THR A 344 -7.59 2.68 8.47
N GLU A 345 -6.44 2.67 7.78
CA GLU A 345 -5.82 1.45 7.28
C GLU A 345 -5.27 0.57 8.41
N LEU A 346 -4.72 1.17 9.47
CA LEU A 346 -4.27 0.44 10.66
C LEU A 346 -5.42 -0.13 11.49
N ALA A 347 -6.54 0.58 11.59
CA ALA A 347 -7.71 0.12 12.36
C ALA A 347 -8.30 -1.20 11.82
N ARG A 348 -7.99 -1.55 10.58
CA ARG A 348 -8.48 -2.76 9.91
C ARG A 348 -7.49 -3.93 9.94
N ARG A 349 -6.28 -3.72 10.49
CA ARG A 349 -5.15 -4.66 10.39
C ARG A 349 -4.46 -4.82 11.73
N ARG A 350 -3.92 -6.00 11.96
CA ARG A 350 -2.98 -6.25 13.05
C ARG A 350 -1.58 -6.06 12.51
N THR A 351 -1.00 -4.88 12.78
CA THR A 351 0.20 -4.40 12.12
C THR A 351 1.34 -4.20 13.11
N LEU A 352 2.54 -4.66 12.74
CA LEU A 352 3.80 -4.32 13.38
C LEU A 352 4.51 -3.25 12.54
N VAL A 353 4.88 -2.13 13.16
CA VAL A 353 5.65 -1.06 12.51
C VAL A 353 6.96 -0.85 13.25
N LEU A 354 8.07 -0.89 12.55
CA LEU A 354 9.39 -0.52 13.08
C LEU A 354 9.79 0.85 12.56
N PHE A 355 9.89 1.82 13.47
CA PHE A 355 10.42 3.16 13.23
C PHE A 355 11.88 3.20 13.65
N ASP A 356 12.79 3.22 12.69
CA ASP A 356 14.22 3.22 12.93
C ASP A 356 14.81 4.63 12.89
N ASN A 357 15.84 4.91 13.68
CA ASN A 357 16.57 6.17 13.74
C ASN A 357 15.70 7.42 13.98
N VAL A 358 14.81 7.38 14.96
CA VAL A 358 13.96 8.53 15.35
C VAL A 358 14.80 9.62 16.03
N ALA A 359 14.64 10.89 15.58
CA ALA A 359 15.39 12.03 16.14
C ALA A 359 14.75 12.62 17.40
N TYR A 360 13.42 12.77 17.41
CA TYR A 360 12.65 13.43 18.48
C TYR A 360 11.21 12.92 18.50
N SER A 361 10.57 12.99 19.66
CA SER A 361 9.24 12.41 19.90
C SER A 361 8.14 12.98 18.98
N ALA A 362 8.19 14.28 18.66
CA ALA A 362 7.20 14.93 17.79
C ALA A 362 7.19 14.35 16.36
N GLN A 363 8.30 13.72 15.92
CA GLN A 363 8.37 13.04 14.63
C GLN A 363 7.41 11.85 14.56
N LEU A 364 7.07 11.26 15.70
CA LEU A 364 6.20 10.09 15.81
C LEU A 364 4.72 10.43 16.02
N ALA A 365 4.37 11.66 16.35
CA ALA A 365 3.03 12.03 16.81
C ALA A 365 1.91 11.58 15.86
N ASP A 366 2.15 11.70 14.54
CA ASP A 366 1.19 11.32 13.50
C ASP A 366 1.43 9.91 12.94
N LEU A 367 2.57 9.27 13.27
CA LEU A 367 2.99 7.98 12.76
C LEU A 367 2.56 6.82 13.65
N LEU A 368 2.50 7.04 14.97
CA LEU A 368 2.16 5.97 15.91
C LEU A 368 0.78 5.41 15.65
N PRO A 369 0.63 4.06 15.68
CA PRO A 369 -0.68 3.44 15.59
C PRO A 369 -1.57 3.85 16.77
N THR A 370 -2.85 4.02 16.53
CA THR A 370 -3.85 4.31 17.56
C THR A 370 -4.81 3.14 17.80
N ALA A 371 -4.79 2.16 16.87
CA ALA A 371 -5.69 1.02 16.92
C ALA A 371 -5.15 -0.10 17.83
N PRO A 372 -6.00 -0.74 18.63
CA PRO A 372 -5.64 -1.93 19.37
C PRO A 372 -5.21 -3.05 18.41
N GLY A 373 -4.28 -3.90 18.87
CA GLY A 373 -3.74 -4.99 18.05
C GLY A 373 -2.63 -4.58 17.08
N SER A 374 -2.13 -3.34 17.14
CA SER A 374 -0.93 -2.89 16.45
C SER A 374 0.25 -2.74 17.41
N LEU A 375 1.47 -2.89 16.88
CA LEU A 375 2.73 -2.70 17.60
C LEU A 375 3.58 -1.66 16.89
N ALA A 376 4.11 -0.69 17.63
CA ALA A 376 5.17 0.19 17.19
C ALA A 376 6.47 -0.13 17.96
N LEU A 377 7.51 -0.53 17.25
CA LEU A 377 8.87 -0.60 17.76
C LEU A 377 9.63 0.65 17.28
N VAL A 378 10.29 1.32 18.20
CA VAL A 378 10.98 2.58 17.92
C VAL A 378 12.45 2.46 18.30
N THR A 379 13.35 2.84 17.42
CA THR A 379 14.77 2.97 17.76
C THR A 379 15.21 4.42 17.67
N SER A 380 16.06 4.85 18.61
CA SER A 380 16.60 6.20 18.64
C SER A 380 18.03 6.21 19.21
N ARG A 381 18.82 7.23 18.85
CA ARG A 381 20.11 7.52 19.51
C ARG A 381 19.93 8.45 20.70
N ARG A 382 18.73 9.00 20.91
CA ARG A 382 18.38 9.90 22.01
C ARG A 382 17.22 9.34 22.82
N ARG A 383 17.14 9.72 24.07
CA ARG A 383 15.93 9.47 24.88
C ARG A 383 14.76 10.30 24.35
N LEU A 384 13.66 9.63 24.06
CA LEU A 384 12.46 10.25 23.53
C LEU A 384 11.51 10.64 24.68
N ALA A 385 11.87 11.69 25.43
CA ALA A 385 11.16 12.10 26.63
C ALA A 385 9.70 12.56 26.42
N GLY A 386 9.28 12.80 25.17
CA GLY A 386 7.90 13.19 24.85
C GLY A 386 6.95 12.02 24.55
N LEU A 387 7.33 10.78 24.86
CA LEU A 387 6.48 9.59 24.75
C LEU A 387 6.13 9.10 26.15
N ASP A 388 5.15 9.76 26.78
CA ASP A 388 4.75 9.45 28.15
C ASP A 388 4.15 8.03 28.28
N GLY A 389 4.58 7.30 29.31
CA GLY A 389 4.05 5.96 29.61
C GLY A 389 4.49 4.83 28.66
N VAL A 390 5.42 5.10 27.74
CA VAL A 390 5.94 4.09 26.81
C VAL A 390 7.16 3.40 27.44
N PRO A 391 7.20 2.05 27.50
CA PRO A 391 8.37 1.33 27.96
C PRO A 391 9.58 1.63 27.08
N THR A 392 10.64 2.11 27.70
CA THR A 392 11.90 2.47 27.04
C THR A 392 13.04 1.63 27.59
N GLU A 393 13.78 0.97 26.71
CA GLU A 393 15.00 0.22 27.03
C GLU A 393 16.22 0.95 26.48
N SER A 394 17.07 1.40 27.39
CA SER A 394 18.34 2.04 27.03
C SER A 394 19.43 0.99 26.82
N LEU A 395 19.90 0.89 25.58
CA LEU A 395 20.80 -0.15 25.13
C LEU A 395 22.26 0.27 25.24
N GLY A 396 22.98 -0.29 26.22
CA GLY A 396 24.42 -0.15 26.37
C GLY A 396 25.24 -1.02 25.41
N VAL A 397 26.55 -1.07 25.62
CA VAL A 397 27.44 -2.04 24.96
C VAL A 397 27.18 -3.47 25.48
N LEU A 398 27.66 -4.48 24.79
CA LEU A 398 27.66 -5.86 25.29
C LEU A 398 28.66 -5.98 26.43
N ASP A 399 28.34 -6.79 27.43
CA ASP A 399 29.34 -7.15 28.46
C ASP A 399 30.48 -8.00 27.87
N GLU A 400 31.53 -8.23 28.64
CA GLU A 400 32.70 -8.98 28.16
C GLU A 400 32.34 -10.43 27.75
N PRO A 401 31.58 -11.21 28.53
CA PRO A 401 31.13 -12.55 28.15
C PRO A 401 30.29 -12.60 26.86
N GLU A 402 29.30 -11.69 26.73
CA GLU A 402 28.48 -11.57 25.54
C GLU A 402 29.32 -11.18 24.31
N SER A 403 30.23 -10.22 24.48
CA SER A 403 31.16 -9.73 23.46
C SER A 403 32.10 -10.85 22.98
N ILE A 404 32.67 -11.63 23.89
CA ILE A 404 33.49 -12.80 23.54
C ILE A 404 32.65 -13.85 22.81
N THR A 405 31.41 -14.07 23.28
CA THR A 405 30.49 -15.02 22.63
C THR A 405 30.14 -14.60 21.20
N LEU A 406 29.82 -13.31 20.97
CA LEU A 406 29.59 -12.77 19.64
C LEU A 406 30.83 -12.93 18.77
N LEU A 407 31.99 -12.55 19.25
CA LEU A 407 33.25 -12.68 18.52
C LEU A 407 33.54 -14.15 18.16
N ALA A 408 33.27 -15.08 19.11
CA ALA A 408 33.46 -16.52 18.89
C ALA A 408 32.44 -17.10 17.87
N ARG A 409 31.20 -16.62 17.86
CA ARG A 409 30.22 -17.03 16.83
C ARG A 409 30.67 -16.64 15.43
N ILE A 410 31.32 -15.48 15.29
CA ILE A 410 31.78 -14.97 14.00
C ILE A 410 33.12 -15.60 13.60
N ALA A 411 34.10 -15.66 14.53
CA ALA A 411 35.49 -16.04 14.24
C ALA A 411 35.83 -17.50 14.55
N GLY A 412 34.90 -18.23 15.22
CA GLY A 412 35.10 -19.63 15.57
C GLY A 412 35.87 -19.87 16.87
N ASP A 413 36.23 -21.15 17.13
CA ASP A 413 36.77 -21.60 18.41
C ASP A 413 38.16 -21.02 18.77
N ARG A 414 38.89 -20.42 17.83
CA ARG A 414 40.16 -19.74 18.09
C ARG A 414 40.04 -18.61 19.10
N VAL A 415 38.86 -18.00 19.20
CA VAL A 415 38.56 -16.95 20.19
C VAL A 415 38.62 -17.54 21.59
N ARG A 416 38.06 -18.74 21.78
CA ARG A 416 38.09 -19.47 23.06
C ARG A 416 39.46 -20.01 23.39
N ALA A 417 40.32 -20.26 22.39
CA ALA A 417 41.66 -20.74 22.56
C ALA A 417 42.64 -19.66 23.08
N GLU A 418 42.31 -18.36 22.87
CA GLU A 418 43.14 -17.24 23.28
C GLU A 418 42.35 -16.22 24.14
N PRO A 419 41.91 -16.59 25.36
CA PRO A 419 40.97 -15.79 26.14
C PRO A 419 41.48 -14.39 26.50
N ALA A 420 42.78 -14.30 26.85
CA ALA A 420 43.39 -13.00 27.20
C ALA A 420 43.48 -12.05 25.99
N ALA A 421 43.83 -12.57 24.80
CA ALA A 421 43.82 -11.77 23.57
C ALA A 421 42.41 -11.41 23.12
N ALA A 422 41.43 -12.30 23.30
CA ALA A 422 40.05 -12.05 22.99
C ALA A 422 39.47 -10.95 23.89
N ALA A 423 39.69 -11.01 25.21
CA ALA A 423 39.27 -9.98 26.13
C ALA A 423 39.85 -8.60 25.78
N GLU A 424 41.14 -8.55 25.39
CA GLU A 424 41.77 -7.30 24.95
C GLU A 424 41.22 -6.77 23.63
N VAL A 425 40.91 -7.64 22.66
CA VAL A 425 40.22 -7.25 21.41
C VAL A 425 38.82 -6.69 21.74
N VAL A 426 38.07 -7.36 22.61
CA VAL A 426 36.74 -6.90 23.06
C VAL A 426 36.83 -5.53 23.72
N ARG A 427 37.79 -5.34 24.60
CA ARG A 427 38.04 -4.06 25.28
C ARG A 427 38.36 -2.94 24.26
N ARG A 428 39.19 -3.21 23.24
CA ARG A 428 39.50 -2.25 22.16
C ARG A 428 38.33 -1.96 21.23
N CYS A 429 37.44 -2.93 21.02
CA CYS A 429 36.18 -2.73 20.32
C CYS A 429 35.12 -2.02 21.20
N GLY A 430 35.42 -1.76 22.48
CA GLY A 430 34.50 -1.10 23.43
C GLY A 430 33.24 -1.88 23.73
N GLY A 431 33.21 -3.21 23.51
CA GLY A 431 31.99 -4.02 23.63
C GLY A 431 30.92 -3.69 22.59
N LEU A 432 31.26 -2.91 21.58
CA LEU A 432 30.29 -2.44 20.57
C LEU A 432 30.03 -3.54 19.52
N PRO A 433 28.77 -4.01 19.34
CA PRO A 433 28.48 -5.10 18.42
C PRO A 433 29.00 -4.89 17.01
N LEU A 434 28.92 -3.66 16.48
CA LEU A 434 29.40 -3.33 15.14
C LEU A 434 30.94 -3.53 15.05
N ALA A 435 31.67 -3.01 16.01
CA ALA A 435 33.13 -3.17 16.03
C ALA A 435 33.57 -4.63 16.20
N LEU A 436 32.87 -5.38 17.07
CA LEU A 436 33.10 -6.82 17.26
C LEU A 436 32.82 -7.63 15.99
N ARG A 437 31.77 -7.27 15.25
CA ARG A 437 31.47 -7.90 13.95
C ARG A 437 32.57 -7.68 12.95
N LEU A 438 33.08 -6.46 12.83
CA LEU A 438 34.18 -6.14 11.92
C LEU A 438 35.48 -6.85 12.33
N ALA A 439 35.81 -6.86 13.63
CA ALA A 439 36.94 -7.58 14.17
C ALA A 439 36.80 -9.10 13.94
N GLY A 440 35.63 -9.64 14.22
CA GLY A 440 35.32 -11.06 14.06
C GLY A 440 35.33 -11.53 12.59
N ALA A 441 34.70 -10.75 11.70
CA ALA A 441 34.71 -11.01 10.26
C ALA A 441 36.14 -11.08 9.73
N ARG A 442 37.00 -10.17 10.21
CA ARG A 442 38.39 -10.16 9.84
C ARG A 442 39.16 -11.41 10.27
N LEU A 443 38.90 -11.93 11.43
CA LEU A 443 39.44 -13.21 11.89
C LEU A 443 38.87 -14.35 11.04
N ALA A 444 37.55 -14.33 10.73
CA ALA A 444 36.87 -15.36 9.94
C ALA A 444 37.48 -15.48 8.54
N HIS A 445 37.71 -14.37 7.85
CA HIS A 445 38.35 -14.34 6.55
C HIS A 445 39.86 -14.73 6.55
N ARG A 446 40.45 -14.88 7.75
CA ARG A 446 41.89 -15.25 7.90
C ARG A 446 42.06 -16.46 8.81
N PRO A 447 41.84 -17.67 8.29
CA PRO A 447 41.84 -18.89 9.12
C PRO A 447 43.15 -19.16 9.85
N ARG A 448 44.25 -18.64 9.33
CA ARG A 448 45.60 -18.81 9.93
C ARG A 448 45.95 -17.75 10.97
N TRP A 449 45.14 -16.70 11.10
CA TRP A 449 45.39 -15.67 12.11
C TRP A 449 44.98 -16.14 13.49
N ARG A 450 45.84 -15.81 14.47
CA ARG A 450 45.53 -15.90 15.88
C ARG A 450 44.82 -14.61 16.33
N VAL A 451 44.08 -14.65 17.42
CA VAL A 451 43.45 -13.46 17.98
C VAL A 451 44.52 -12.42 18.36
N ALA A 452 45.69 -12.88 18.86
CA ALA A 452 46.85 -12.04 19.17
C ALA A 452 47.39 -11.30 17.91
N ASP A 453 47.25 -11.85 16.70
CA ASP A 453 47.67 -11.17 15.48
C ASP A 453 46.77 -9.99 15.15
N LEU A 454 45.43 -10.16 15.33
CA LEU A 454 44.45 -9.08 15.23
C LEU A 454 44.73 -7.98 16.25
N LEU A 455 44.97 -8.37 17.52
CA LEU A 455 45.26 -7.44 18.60
C LEU A 455 46.47 -6.55 18.30
N ARG A 456 47.59 -7.11 17.81
CA ARG A 456 48.79 -6.34 17.42
C ARG A 456 48.48 -5.30 16.34
N ARG A 457 47.53 -5.56 15.45
CA ARG A 457 47.14 -4.64 14.38
C ARG A 457 46.20 -3.55 14.82
N LEU A 458 45.25 -3.86 15.70
CA LEU A 458 44.37 -2.85 16.31
C LEU A 458 45.14 -1.72 17.00
N GLY A 459 46.34 -1.96 17.49
CA GLY A 459 47.19 -0.94 18.14
C GLY A 459 48.00 -0.05 17.18
N ALA A 460 47.95 -0.29 15.85
CA ALA A 460 48.83 0.39 14.88
C ALA A 460 48.11 1.54 14.13
N ALA A 461 46.81 1.73 14.30
CA ALA A 461 46.02 2.73 13.55
C ALA A 461 45.59 3.85 14.49
N ALA A 462 46.07 5.07 14.21
CA ALA A 462 45.70 6.29 14.96
C ALA A 462 44.78 7.11 14.04
N LEU A 463 43.50 7.18 14.34
CA LEU A 463 42.59 8.16 13.76
C LEU A 463 42.16 9.14 14.85
N PRO A 464 42.66 10.39 14.81
CA PRO A 464 42.56 11.35 15.92
C PRO A 464 41.18 11.95 16.14
N GLU A 465 40.22 11.76 15.26
CA GLU A 465 38.98 12.58 15.21
C GLU A 465 37.68 11.88 15.54
N LEU A 466 37.66 10.56 15.71
CA LEU A 466 36.52 9.92 16.33
C LEU A 466 36.67 9.95 17.84
N ALA A 467 35.97 10.88 18.50
CA ALA A 467 36.08 11.35 19.89
C ALA A 467 36.55 10.33 20.93
N ALA A 468 37.15 10.78 22.02
CA ALA A 468 37.94 10.00 22.99
C ALA A 468 37.28 8.72 23.60
N GLU A 469 35.98 8.56 23.48
CA GLU A 469 35.23 7.35 23.85
C GLU A 469 35.14 6.33 22.72
N ASP A 470 35.37 6.73 21.46
CA ASP A 470 35.20 5.90 20.24
C ASP A 470 36.51 5.49 19.55
N ARG A 471 37.68 5.75 20.16
CA ARG A 471 38.99 5.38 19.59
C ARG A 471 39.08 3.90 19.21
N SER A 472 38.45 3.02 19.98
CA SER A 472 38.43 1.58 19.75
C SER A 472 37.68 1.17 18.48
N VAL A 473 36.64 1.90 18.11
CA VAL A 473 35.85 1.63 16.88
C VAL A 473 36.61 2.08 15.64
N ALA A 474 37.19 3.26 15.66
CA ALA A 474 38.02 3.78 14.58
C ALA A 474 39.20 2.85 14.28
N ASP A 475 39.86 2.32 15.31
CA ASP A 475 40.94 1.34 15.12
C ASP A 475 40.45 0.06 14.47
N ALA A 476 39.27 -0.44 14.79
CA ALA A 476 38.67 -1.61 14.14
C ALA A 476 38.38 -1.35 12.68
N PHE A 477 37.80 -0.19 12.32
CA PHE A 477 37.58 0.21 10.94
C PHE A 477 38.87 0.40 10.15
N ALA A 478 39.85 1.11 10.75
CA ALA A 478 41.16 1.36 10.14
C ALA A 478 41.90 0.07 9.83
N VAL A 479 41.80 -0.93 10.70
CA VAL A 479 42.38 -2.26 10.43
C VAL A 479 41.71 -2.94 9.22
N SER A 480 40.40 -2.88 9.10
CA SER A 480 39.68 -3.44 7.95
C SER A 480 40.05 -2.71 6.64
N TYR A 481 40.03 -1.37 6.70
CA TYR A 481 40.37 -0.51 5.59
C TYR A 481 41.84 -0.68 5.16
N GLY A 482 42.81 -0.72 6.09
CA GLY A 482 44.25 -0.79 5.82
C GLY A 482 44.73 -2.07 5.15
N GLN A 483 43.88 -3.08 5.03
CA GLN A 483 44.21 -4.35 4.39
C GLN A 483 43.58 -4.53 3.02
N LEU A 484 42.75 -3.61 2.59
CA LEU A 484 42.28 -3.56 1.24
C LEU A 484 43.43 -3.26 0.26
N PRO A 485 43.33 -3.73 -0.97
CA PRO A 485 44.20 -3.24 -2.05
C PRO A 485 44.02 -1.72 -2.26
N PRO A 486 45.00 -1.03 -2.89
CA PRO A 486 44.92 0.43 -3.08
C PRO A 486 43.69 0.90 -3.85
N GLY A 487 43.17 0.08 -4.80
CA GLY A 487 41.97 0.37 -5.59
C GLY A 487 40.72 0.53 -4.70
N PRO A 488 40.27 -0.54 -4.00
CA PRO A 488 39.16 -0.48 -3.07
C PRO A 488 39.35 0.54 -1.94
N GLN A 489 40.58 0.75 -1.43
CA GLN A 489 40.87 1.82 -0.47
C GLN A 489 40.52 3.20 -1.05
N ARG A 490 40.91 3.48 -2.31
CA ARG A 490 40.57 4.74 -2.98
C ARG A 490 39.06 4.88 -3.16
N VAL A 491 38.37 3.80 -3.57
CA VAL A 491 36.91 3.80 -3.72
C VAL A 491 36.25 4.13 -2.37
N PHE A 492 36.61 3.45 -1.30
CA PHE A 492 36.05 3.71 0.03
C PHE A 492 36.26 5.16 0.50
N ARG A 493 37.43 5.74 0.29
CA ARG A 493 37.66 7.17 0.61
C ARG A 493 36.75 8.09 -0.20
N LEU A 494 36.59 7.80 -1.50
CA LEU A 494 35.74 8.62 -2.37
C LEU A 494 34.25 8.44 -2.04
N LEU A 495 33.82 7.27 -1.54
CA LEU A 495 32.46 7.08 -1.02
C LEU A 495 32.15 8.04 0.14
N GLY A 496 33.15 8.53 0.89
CA GLY A 496 32.99 9.62 1.87
C GLY A 496 32.60 10.97 1.27
N VAL A 497 32.76 11.15 -0.05
CA VAL A 497 32.31 12.34 -0.81
C VAL A 497 30.91 12.13 -1.39
N HIS A 498 30.45 10.87 -1.50
CA HIS A 498 29.15 10.55 -2.09
C HIS A 498 27.97 11.07 -1.25
N PRO A 499 27.09 11.93 -1.79
CA PRO A 499 26.04 12.54 -0.99
C PRO A 499 24.91 11.57 -0.62
N GLY A 500 24.63 10.57 -1.44
CA GLY A 500 23.52 9.63 -1.27
C GLY A 500 23.69 8.69 -0.09
N ALA A 501 22.58 8.21 0.50
CA ALA A 501 22.59 7.14 1.51
C ALA A 501 22.91 5.80 0.87
N ASP A 502 22.16 5.52 -0.18
CA ASP A 502 22.31 4.34 -1.01
C ASP A 502 22.98 4.77 -2.32
N PHE A 503 23.70 3.86 -2.94
CA PHE A 503 24.37 4.10 -4.22
C PHE A 503 24.48 2.79 -5.00
N ASP A 504 24.70 2.89 -6.30
CA ASP A 504 24.88 1.75 -7.20
C ASP A 504 26.26 1.80 -7.87
N ALA A 505 26.63 0.74 -8.56
CA ALA A 505 27.91 0.66 -9.25
C ALA A 505 28.11 1.78 -10.31
N PRO A 506 27.09 2.17 -11.11
CA PRO A 506 27.20 3.34 -11.98
C PRO A 506 27.50 4.66 -11.26
N ALA A 507 26.90 4.90 -10.08
CA ALA A 507 27.21 6.09 -9.28
C ALA A 507 28.67 6.05 -8.77
N VAL A 508 29.16 4.90 -8.34
CA VAL A 508 30.53 4.71 -7.91
C VAL A 508 31.53 4.84 -9.09
N ALA A 509 31.17 4.34 -10.26
CA ALA A 509 31.97 4.54 -11.47
C ALA A 509 32.07 6.03 -11.85
N GLY A 510 30.96 6.78 -11.74
CA GLY A 510 30.96 8.25 -11.90
C GLY A 510 31.82 8.95 -10.86
N LEU A 511 31.69 8.57 -9.58
CA LEU A 511 32.45 9.13 -8.45
C LEU A 511 33.97 8.89 -8.57
N THR A 512 34.39 7.73 -9.05
CA THR A 512 35.79 7.28 -9.00
C THR A 512 36.53 7.41 -10.33
N GLY A 513 35.79 7.52 -11.45
CA GLY A 513 36.31 7.48 -12.80
C GLY A 513 36.68 6.06 -13.27
N LEU A 514 36.38 5.02 -12.48
CA LEU A 514 36.60 3.63 -12.87
C LEU A 514 35.68 3.17 -13.98
N PRO A 515 36.05 2.15 -14.80
CA PRO A 515 35.11 1.38 -15.59
C PRO A 515 34.03 0.75 -14.69
N LEU A 516 32.83 0.48 -15.23
CA LEU A 516 31.71 -0.07 -14.45
C LEU A 516 32.07 -1.38 -13.73
N ASP A 517 32.72 -2.32 -14.44
CA ASP A 517 33.14 -3.60 -13.84
C ASP A 517 34.18 -3.41 -12.73
N GLY A 518 35.11 -2.48 -12.92
CA GLY A 518 36.09 -2.17 -11.87
C GLY A 518 35.46 -1.48 -10.63
N ALA A 519 34.32 -0.79 -10.80
CA ALA A 519 33.55 -0.25 -9.68
C ALA A 519 32.81 -1.38 -8.93
N ARG A 520 32.24 -2.35 -9.66
CA ARG A 520 31.60 -3.55 -9.08
C ARG A 520 32.62 -4.38 -8.29
N ASP A 521 33.75 -4.73 -8.91
CA ASP A 521 34.82 -5.49 -8.24
C ASP A 521 35.27 -4.82 -6.92
N ALA A 522 35.41 -3.50 -6.96
CA ALA A 522 35.81 -2.74 -5.76
C ALA A 522 34.70 -2.69 -4.69
N LEU A 523 33.41 -2.67 -5.09
CA LEU A 523 32.29 -2.74 -4.17
C LEU A 523 32.20 -4.14 -3.55
N ASP A 524 32.38 -5.19 -4.31
CA ASP A 524 32.42 -6.57 -3.80
C ASP A 524 33.54 -6.75 -2.77
N ASP A 525 34.73 -6.24 -3.05
CA ASP A 525 35.84 -6.24 -2.09
C ASP A 525 35.50 -5.50 -0.79
N LEU A 526 34.70 -4.41 -0.87
CA LEU A 526 34.27 -3.62 0.27
C LEU A 526 33.14 -4.31 1.05
N VAL A 527 32.24 -5.00 0.37
CA VAL A 527 31.17 -5.81 0.99
C VAL A 527 31.79 -7.00 1.72
N ASP A 528 32.75 -7.67 1.13
CA ASP A 528 33.45 -8.82 1.74
C ASP A 528 34.15 -8.50 3.08
N VAL A 529 34.56 -7.26 3.24
CA VAL A 529 35.17 -6.81 4.51
C VAL A 529 34.20 -6.02 5.42
N HIS A 530 32.92 -6.01 5.08
CA HIS A 530 31.84 -5.30 5.80
C HIS A 530 32.06 -3.78 5.97
N LEU A 531 32.73 -3.15 5.05
CA LEU A 531 32.86 -1.70 4.96
C LEU A 531 31.73 -1.07 4.13
N VAL A 532 31.07 -1.86 3.31
CA VAL A 532 29.85 -1.52 2.58
C VAL A 532 28.84 -2.65 2.80
N GLU A 533 27.57 -2.32 2.85
CA GLU A 533 26.45 -3.27 2.90
C GLU A 533 25.76 -3.31 1.54
N GLU A 534 25.30 -4.49 1.13
CA GLU A 534 24.46 -4.69 -0.03
C GLU A 534 23.08 -5.19 0.45
N PRO A 535 22.15 -4.27 0.83
CA PRO A 535 20.82 -4.65 1.33
C PRO A 535 19.93 -5.30 0.27
N GLU A 536 20.13 -4.95 -1.00
CA GLU A 536 19.47 -5.52 -2.18
C GLU A 536 20.53 -5.71 -3.29
N PRO A 537 20.32 -6.61 -4.24
CA PRO A 537 21.27 -6.80 -5.34
C PRO A 537 21.58 -5.48 -6.07
N GLU A 538 22.85 -5.17 -6.24
CA GLU A 538 23.37 -3.95 -6.90
C GLU A 538 23.02 -2.63 -6.19
N VAL A 539 22.51 -2.66 -4.95
CA VAL A 539 22.25 -1.49 -4.11
C VAL A 539 23.16 -1.54 -2.89
N TYR A 540 23.98 -0.54 -2.75
CA TYR A 540 25.00 -0.48 -1.72
C TYR A 540 24.75 0.65 -0.73
N ARG A 541 25.18 0.46 0.51
CA ARG A 541 25.01 1.42 1.61
C ARG A 541 26.23 1.45 2.53
N LEU A 542 26.56 2.63 3.02
CA LEU A 542 27.45 2.78 4.15
C LEU A 542 26.64 2.91 5.45
N HIS A 543 26.97 2.10 6.45
CA HIS A 543 26.48 2.34 7.80
C HIS A 543 26.94 3.73 8.29
N ASP A 544 26.14 4.43 9.11
CA ASP A 544 26.40 5.83 9.50
C ASP A 544 27.83 6.07 10.04
N LEU A 545 28.33 5.19 10.91
CA LEU A 545 29.71 5.31 11.43
C LEU A 545 30.78 5.07 10.36
N LEU A 546 30.52 4.17 9.42
CA LEU A 546 31.43 3.92 8.31
C LEU A 546 31.39 5.07 7.30
N ARG A 547 30.27 5.73 7.15
CA ARG A 547 30.13 6.97 6.38
C ARG A 547 30.93 8.11 7.00
N GLU A 548 30.83 8.30 8.33
CA GLU A 548 31.65 9.29 9.05
C GLU A 548 33.14 8.98 8.91
N PHE A 549 33.50 7.71 9.02
CA PHE A 549 34.89 7.27 8.83
C PHE A 549 35.39 7.51 7.41
N ALA A 550 34.60 7.17 6.38
CA ALA A 550 34.92 7.44 4.98
C ALA A 550 35.02 8.95 4.71
N ALA A 551 34.12 9.76 5.30
CA ALA A 551 34.14 11.22 5.18
C ALA A 551 35.40 11.82 5.82
N ALA A 552 35.84 11.33 6.99
CA ALA A 552 37.09 11.72 7.63
C ALA A 552 38.29 11.41 6.72
N LEU A 553 38.36 10.21 6.15
CA LEU A 553 39.40 9.84 5.18
C LEU A 553 39.36 10.67 3.90
N ALA A 554 38.15 11.06 3.45
CA ALA A 554 37.96 11.93 2.29
C ALA A 554 38.42 13.37 2.55
N ALA A 555 38.36 13.84 3.80
CA ALA A 555 38.83 15.17 4.18
C ALA A 555 40.33 15.40 3.91
N ASP A 556 41.13 14.33 3.97
CA ASP A 556 42.55 14.33 3.66
C ASP A 556 42.83 14.36 2.15
N LEU A 557 41.85 14.13 1.30
CA LEU A 557 42.01 14.22 -0.15
C LEU A 557 42.16 15.70 -0.58
N ARG A 558 42.98 15.93 -1.59
CA ARG A 558 43.11 17.26 -2.23
C ARG A 558 41.74 17.77 -2.66
N PRO A 559 41.42 19.06 -2.46
CA PRO A 559 40.11 19.64 -2.81
C PRO A 559 39.70 19.38 -4.27
N GLY A 560 40.64 19.44 -5.22
CA GLY A 560 40.37 19.13 -6.63
C GLY A 560 39.87 17.71 -6.84
N VAL A 561 40.48 16.71 -6.16
CA VAL A 561 40.03 15.28 -6.26
C VAL A 561 38.61 15.11 -5.73
N ARG A 562 38.27 15.77 -4.61
CA ARG A 562 36.92 15.72 -4.05
C ARG A 562 35.92 16.41 -4.99
N GLY A 563 36.31 17.54 -5.56
CA GLY A 563 35.46 18.27 -6.52
C GLY A 563 35.18 17.47 -7.79
N GLU A 564 36.21 16.85 -8.38
CA GLU A 564 36.07 15.98 -9.54
C GLU A 564 35.16 14.76 -9.25
N ALA A 565 35.34 14.11 -8.10
CA ALA A 565 34.53 12.98 -7.68
C ALA A 565 33.06 13.40 -7.51
N LEU A 566 32.79 14.50 -6.81
CA LEU A 566 31.43 15.00 -6.63
C LEU A 566 30.80 15.40 -7.98
N LEU A 567 31.55 16.10 -8.84
CA LEU A 567 31.09 16.44 -10.19
C LEU A 567 30.70 15.19 -10.98
N GLY A 568 31.51 14.15 -10.95
CA GLY A 568 31.26 12.89 -11.67
C GLY A 568 29.97 12.21 -11.23
N VAL A 569 29.68 12.17 -9.92
CA VAL A 569 28.42 11.58 -9.42
C VAL A 569 27.20 12.47 -9.71
N LEU A 570 27.33 13.79 -9.58
CA LEU A 570 26.23 14.72 -9.91
C LEU A 570 25.87 14.69 -11.40
N ASP A 571 26.89 14.64 -12.27
CA ASP A 571 26.70 14.51 -13.72
C ASP A 571 26.01 13.20 -14.08
N GLN A 572 26.46 12.11 -13.50
CA GLN A 572 25.86 10.80 -13.71
C GLN A 572 24.37 10.77 -13.24
N GLN A 573 24.05 11.36 -12.09
CA GLN A 573 22.70 11.45 -11.60
C GLN A 573 21.79 12.32 -12.48
N LEU A 574 22.29 13.47 -12.94
CA LEU A 574 21.54 14.33 -13.84
C LEU A 574 21.18 13.58 -15.13
N HIS A 575 22.16 12.97 -15.78
CA HIS A 575 21.94 12.30 -17.05
C HIS A 575 21.15 10.99 -16.93
N ALA A 576 21.27 10.27 -15.81
CA ALA A 576 20.42 9.13 -15.51
C ALA A 576 18.95 9.55 -15.30
N ALA A 577 18.70 10.66 -14.62
CA ALA A 577 17.35 11.22 -14.51
C ALA A 577 16.80 11.68 -15.87
N ILE A 578 17.62 12.30 -16.74
CA ILE A 578 17.24 12.65 -18.11
C ILE A 578 16.87 11.40 -18.92
N ALA A 579 17.60 10.29 -18.76
CA ALA A 579 17.32 9.03 -19.45
C ALA A 579 15.93 8.46 -19.13
N THR A 580 15.43 8.65 -17.90
CA THR A 580 14.08 8.18 -17.49
C THR A 580 12.97 8.86 -18.28
N VAL A 581 13.21 10.06 -18.77
CA VAL A 581 12.23 10.92 -19.46
C VAL A 581 12.34 10.76 -20.97
N SER A 582 13.44 10.21 -21.47
CA SER A 582 13.69 10.01 -22.92
C SER A 582 12.70 9.04 -23.59
N ALA A 583 11.92 8.28 -22.85
CA ALA A 583 10.84 7.43 -23.35
C ALA A 583 9.53 8.17 -23.64
N GLY A 584 9.44 9.51 -23.36
CA GLY A 584 8.25 10.35 -23.53
C GLY A 584 8.48 11.52 -24.52
N PRO A 585 7.52 12.42 -24.68
CA PRO A 585 7.67 13.57 -25.56
C PRO A 585 8.86 14.45 -25.14
N ARG A 586 9.97 14.33 -25.84
CA ARG A 586 11.25 14.99 -25.56
C ARG A 586 11.19 16.53 -25.57
N ALA A 587 10.24 17.11 -26.30
CA ALA A 587 10.19 18.53 -26.57
C ALA A 587 10.10 19.43 -25.32
N ALA A 588 9.56 18.94 -24.20
CA ALA A 588 9.44 19.74 -22.97
C ALA A 588 10.74 19.81 -22.15
N LEU A 589 11.63 18.81 -22.28
CA LEU A 589 12.89 18.75 -21.55
C LEU A 589 13.98 19.61 -22.19
N ASP A 590 14.07 19.56 -23.51
CA ASP A 590 15.15 20.23 -24.26
C ASP A 590 15.14 21.76 -24.10
N HIS A 591 14.01 22.31 -23.65
CA HIS A 591 13.88 23.75 -23.45
C HIS A 591 14.42 24.25 -22.11
N ASP A 592 14.14 23.50 -21.03
CA ASP A 592 14.39 23.97 -19.66
C ASP A 592 15.73 23.49 -19.08
N LEU A 593 16.37 22.50 -19.69
CA LEU A 593 17.62 21.94 -19.21
C LEU A 593 18.78 22.41 -20.07
N HIS A 594 19.75 23.02 -19.44
CA HIS A 594 21.07 23.33 -20.04
C HIS A 594 22.02 22.15 -19.77
N SER A 595 21.63 20.93 -20.15
CA SER A 595 22.44 19.75 -19.83
C SER A 595 23.70 19.74 -20.72
N PRO A 596 24.90 19.73 -20.10
CA PRO A 596 26.13 19.49 -20.83
C PRO A 596 26.11 18.05 -21.41
N VAL A 597 27.09 17.79 -22.29
CA VAL A 597 27.35 16.41 -22.72
C VAL A 597 27.77 15.59 -21.49
N PRO A 598 27.20 14.38 -21.29
CA PRO A 598 27.54 13.57 -20.12
C PRO A 598 29.04 13.28 -20.07
N LEU A 599 29.63 13.39 -18.89
CA LEU A 599 31.05 13.09 -18.68
C LEU A 599 31.34 11.59 -18.93
N ARG A 600 30.35 10.72 -18.65
CA ARG A 600 30.44 9.28 -18.76
C ARG A 600 29.22 8.70 -19.52
N PRO A 601 29.18 8.88 -20.85
CA PRO A 601 28.10 8.36 -21.67
C PRO A 601 28.03 6.80 -21.68
N ASP A 602 29.14 6.15 -21.41
CA ASP A 602 29.23 4.69 -21.27
C ASP A 602 28.34 4.15 -20.12
N LEU A 603 28.20 4.89 -19.03
CA LEU A 603 27.38 4.49 -17.88
C LEU A 603 25.87 4.58 -18.13
N LEU A 604 25.43 5.39 -19.08
CA LEU A 604 24.01 5.53 -19.42
C LEU A 604 23.46 4.34 -20.20
N GLY A 605 24.30 3.70 -21.02
CA GLY A 605 23.95 2.49 -21.77
C GLY A 605 23.81 1.25 -20.87
N ALA A 606 24.33 1.30 -19.66
CA ALA A 606 24.27 0.20 -18.67
C ALA A 606 23.06 0.29 -17.72
N LEU A 607 22.14 1.23 -17.92
CA LEU A 607 20.92 1.39 -17.10
C LEU A 607 19.81 0.49 -17.63
N ASP A 608 19.61 -0.67 -17.01
CA ASP A 608 18.59 -1.64 -17.43
C ASP A 608 17.16 -1.06 -17.27
N ASP A 609 16.86 -0.43 -16.15
CA ASP A 609 15.60 0.25 -15.89
C ASP A 609 15.83 1.63 -15.24
N PRO A 610 15.91 2.70 -16.05
CA PRO A 610 16.09 4.05 -15.53
C PRO A 610 15.01 4.50 -14.53
N CYS A 611 13.74 4.05 -14.71
CA CYS A 611 12.65 4.41 -13.81
C CYS A 611 12.80 3.76 -12.44
N ALA A 612 13.08 2.47 -12.38
CA ALA A 612 13.33 1.77 -11.13
C ALA A 612 14.56 2.35 -10.41
N ARG A 613 15.61 2.74 -11.15
CA ARG A 613 16.76 3.43 -10.58
C ARG A 613 16.38 4.78 -9.98
N LEU A 614 15.63 5.60 -10.68
CA LEU A 614 15.21 6.92 -10.16
C LEU A 614 14.31 6.78 -8.91
N GLU A 615 13.49 5.71 -8.82
CA GLU A 615 12.73 5.41 -7.61
C GLU A 615 13.65 5.16 -6.41
N ARG A 616 14.72 4.41 -6.58
CA ARG A 616 15.72 4.17 -5.53
C ARG A 616 16.44 5.46 -5.15
N GLU A 617 16.90 6.22 -6.16
CA GLU A 617 17.63 7.47 -5.98
C GLU A 617 16.75 8.64 -5.48
N ARG A 618 15.45 8.50 -5.50
CA ARG A 618 14.50 9.54 -5.07
C ARG A 618 14.83 10.14 -3.70
N ARG A 619 15.22 9.30 -2.76
CA ARG A 619 15.60 9.70 -1.40
C ARG A 619 16.92 10.49 -1.34
N ASN A 620 17.76 10.35 -2.35
CA ASN A 620 19.05 11.00 -2.45
C ASN A 620 18.98 12.37 -3.17
N LEU A 621 17.90 12.66 -3.89
CA LEU A 621 17.80 13.88 -4.72
C LEU A 621 18.05 15.16 -3.94
N ALA A 622 17.49 15.28 -2.73
CA ALA A 622 17.71 16.45 -1.88
C ALA A 622 19.19 16.61 -1.47
N ARG A 623 19.86 15.51 -1.23
CA ARG A 623 21.28 15.48 -0.88
C ARG A 623 22.17 15.89 -2.03
N TYR A 624 21.83 15.49 -3.25
CA TYR A 624 22.54 15.96 -4.45
C TYR A 624 22.39 17.46 -4.64
N VAL A 625 21.21 18.03 -4.37
CA VAL A 625 20.99 19.49 -4.39
C VAL A 625 21.88 20.18 -3.36
N ASP A 626 21.85 19.73 -2.11
CA ASP A 626 22.64 20.33 -1.03
C ASP A 626 24.15 20.19 -1.29
N ALA A 627 24.61 19.04 -1.81
CA ALA A 627 26.01 18.81 -2.15
C ALA A 627 26.48 19.67 -3.33
N ALA A 628 25.63 19.82 -4.34
CA ALA A 628 25.90 20.68 -5.49
C ALA A 628 26.04 22.15 -5.07
N ASP A 629 25.18 22.62 -4.18
CA ASP A 629 25.24 23.95 -3.58
C ASP A 629 26.54 24.18 -2.79
N ALA A 630 26.83 23.27 -1.84
CA ALA A 630 28.03 23.34 -1.02
C ALA A 630 29.34 23.31 -1.84
N ALA A 631 29.31 22.66 -3.01
CA ALA A 631 30.47 22.57 -3.90
C ALA A 631 30.57 23.75 -4.90
N GLY A 632 29.63 24.70 -4.90
CA GLY A 632 29.58 25.79 -5.87
C GLY A 632 29.24 25.35 -7.29
N LEU A 633 28.41 24.28 -7.42
CA LEU A 633 27.91 23.70 -8.66
C LEU A 633 26.39 23.95 -8.83
N PRO A 634 25.92 25.21 -8.78
CA PRO A 634 24.49 25.51 -8.70
C PRO A 634 23.68 25.01 -9.90
N GLY A 635 24.33 24.82 -11.07
CA GLY A 635 23.69 24.22 -12.23
C GLY A 635 23.10 22.85 -11.98
N TYR A 636 23.80 21.98 -11.26
CA TYR A 636 23.30 20.65 -10.89
C TYR A 636 22.21 20.73 -9.82
N ALA A 637 22.27 21.70 -8.91
CA ALA A 637 21.31 21.85 -7.82
C ALA A 637 19.87 22.10 -8.32
N TRP A 638 19.68 22.71 -9.45
CA TRP A 638 18.33 22.91 -10.02
C TRP A 638 18.01 21.97 -11.18
N GLN A 639 19.01 21.50 -11.94
CA GLN A 639 18.76 20.65 -13.11
C GLN A 639 18.41 19.20 -12.71
N ILE A 640 19.01 18.64 -11.64
CA ILE A 640 18.67 17.31 -11.14
C ILE A 640 17.20 17.23 -10.73
N PRO A 641 16.66 18.14 -9.87
CA PRO A 641 15.23 18.21 -9.61
C PRO A 641 14.38 18.33 -10.87
N ARG A 642 14.81 19.20 -11.81
CA ARG A 642 14.07 19.40 -13.05
C ARG A 642 14.00 18.15 -13.91
N ALA A 643 15.08 17.42 -14.05
CA ALA A 643 15.11 16.16 -14.78
C ALA A 643 14.21 15.09 -14.12
N ALA A 644 14.18 15.04 -12.78
CA ALA A 644 13.36 14.08 -12.03
C ALA A 644 11.87 14.46 -11.95
N TRP A 645 11.50 15.70 -12.27
CA TRP A 645 10.17 16.26 -12.03
C TRP A 645 9.04 15.40 -12.61
N ARG A 646 9.14 15.01 -13.87
CA ARG A 646 8.07 14.26 -14.55
C ARG A 646 7.78 12.93 -13.88
N TYR A 647 8.83 12.24 -13.45
CA TYR A 647 8.72 10.98 -12.71
C TYR A 647 8.03 11.22 -11.37
N LEU A 648 8.53 12.16 -10.57
CA LEU A 648 7.99 12.48 -9.25
C LEU A 648 6.53 12.92 -9.34
N TRP A 649 6.20 13.74 -10.34
CA TRP A 649 4.84 14.21 -10.56
C TRP A 649 3.87 13.11 -10.97
N ALA A 650 4.26 12.25 -11.93
CA ALA A 650 3.43 11.15 -12.42
C ALA A 650 3.13 10.11 -11.33
N HIS A 651 4.05 9.93 -10.38
CA HIS A 651 3.90 9.01 -9.26
C HIS A 651 3.31 9.65 -7.99
N GLY A 652 2.89 10.91 -8.05
CA GLY A 652 2.22 11.61 -6.95
C GLY A 652 3.12 11.96 -5.76
N TYR A 653 4.44 12.10 -5.96
CA TYR A 653 5.41 12.49 -4.93
C TYR A 653 5.43 14.00 -4.68
N ILE A 654 4.28 14.60 -4.37
CA ILE A 654 4.11 16.06 -4.30
C ILE A 654 4.94 16.69 -3.18
N ASP A 655 5.10 16.02 -2.05
CA ASP A 655 5.90 16.54 -0.94
C ASP A 655 7.39 16.54 -1.28
N ASP A 656 7.86 15.49 -1.96
CA ASP A 656 9.24 15.44 -2.44
C ASP A 656 9.48 16.57 -3.45
N VAL A 657 8.55 16.78 -4.39
CA VAL A 657 8.61 17.93 -5.33
C VAL A 657 8.68 19.23 -4.56
N SER A 658 7.76 19.48 -3.62
CA SER A 658 7.71 20.72 -2.85
C SER A 658 9.01 20.95 -2.05
N SER A 659 9.52 19.95 -1.36
CA SER A 659 10.75 20.05 -0.56
C SER A 659 11.98 20.28 -1.45
N LEU A 660 12.11 19.48 -2.50
CA LEU A 660 13.25 19.49 -3.41
C LEU A 660 13.34 20.82 -4.16
N TYR A 661 12.21 21.31 -4.68
CA TYR A 661 12.19 22.55 -5.44
C TYR A 661 12.33 23.80 -4.57
N ARG A 662 11.88 23.80 -3.31
CA ARG A 662 12.20 24.89 -2.37
C ARG A 662 13.71 25.01 -2.12
N ARG A 663 14.43 23.87 -1.98
CA ARG A 663 15.89 23.88 -1.87
C ARG A 663 16.55 24.41 -3.13
N ALA A 664 16.12 23.92 -4.30
CA ALA A 664 16.64 24.35 -5.58
C ALA A 664 16.39 25.84 -5.83
N LEU A 665 15.22 26.37 -5.44
CA LEU A 665 14.91 27.79 -5.55
C LEU A 665 15.84 28.64 -4.68
N ALA A 666 16.04 28.24 -3.41
CA ALA A 666 16.95 28.94 -2.52
C ALA A 666 18.39 28.99 -3.05
N VAL A 667 18.86 27.94 -3.72
CA VAL A 667 20.18 27.94 -4.39
C VAL A 667 20.16 28.89 -5.58
N ALA A 668 19.15 28.82 -6.45
CA ALA A 668 19.04 29.68 -7.64
C ALA A 668 18.96 31.16 -7.26
N GLU A 669 18.22 31.54 -6.23
CA GLU A 669 18.10 32.90 -5.71
C GLU A 669 19.45 33.42 -5.19
N ARG A 670 20.21 32.61 -4.45
CA ARG A 670 21.55 33.00 -3.95
C ARG A 670 22.55 33.24 -5.08
N THR A 671 22.43 32.47 -6.15
CA THR A 671 23.32 32.66 -7.33
C THR A 671 22.87 33.76 -8.27
N GLY A 672 21.62 34.20 -8.13
CA GLY A 672 21.04 35.26 -8.97
C GLY A 672 20.84 34.84 -10.44
N ASP A 673 20.78 33.53 -10.74
CA ASP A 673 20.53 33.07 -12.11
C ASP A 673 19.02 33.14 -12.44
N PRO A 674 18.63 34.12 -13.28
CA PRO A 674 17.21 34.33 -13.56
C PRO A 674 16.56 33.20 -14.33
N TRP A 675 17.32 32.42 -15.11
CA TRP A 675 16.82 31.23 -15.80
C TRP A 675 16.49 30.11 -14.79
N ALA A 676 17.41 29.84 -13.88
CA ALA A 676 17.22 28.82 -12.84
C ALA A 676 16.05 29.20 -11.93
N ILE A 677 15.98 30.45 -11.46
CA ILE A 677 14.88 30.95 -10.62
C ILE A 677 13.54 30.77 -11.35
N ALA A 678 13.44 31.26 -12.59
CA ALA A 678 12.21 31.16 -13.37
C ALA A 678 11.76 29.70 -13.60
N THR A 679 12.71 28.79 -13.88
CA THR A 679 12.42 27.37 -14.11
C THR A 679 11.94 26.73 -12.83
N VAL A 680 12.68 26.87 -11.74
CA VAL A 680 12.34 26.24 -10.46
C VAL A 680 11.02 26.75 -9.90
N ALA A 681 10.78 28.08 -9.99
CA ALA A 681 9.53 28.70 -9.54
C ALA A 681 8.31 28.15 -10.28
N ASN A 682 8.39 27.96 -11.61
CA ASN A 682 7.29 27.38 -12.40
C ASN A 682 6.89 25.97 -11.93
N TYR A 683 7.87 25.12 -11.62
CA TYR A 683 7.58 23.75 -11.17
C TYR A 683 7.19 23.68 -9.70
N LEU A 684 7.73 24.53 -8.84
CA LEU A 684 7.31 24.65 -7.45
C LEU A 684 5.86 25.13 -7.35
N ALA A 685 5.44 26.05 -8.20
CA ALA A 685 4.05 26.50 -8.28
C ALA A 685 3.06 25.34 -8.52
N SER A 686 3.44 24.35 -9.32
CA SER A 686 2.61 23.16 -9.53
C SER A 686 2.39 22.37 -8.24
N ALA A 687 3.41 22.27 -7.37
CA ALA A 687 3.29 21.59 -6.07
C ALA A 687 2.39 22.37 -5.11
N HIS A 688 2.54 23.70 -5.04
CA HIS A 688 1.66 24.57 -4.24
C HIS A 688 0.21 24.46 -4.70
N HIS A 689 -0.02 24.47 -6.00
CA HIS A 689 -1.36 24.30 -6.55
C HIS A 689 -2.02 22.97 -6.10
N ARG A 690 -1.30 21.85 -6.20
CA ARG A 690 -1.81 20.54 -5.75
C ARG A 690 -2.11 20.49 -4.26
N ARG A 691 -1.47 21.34 -3.47
CA ARG A 691 -1.70 21.47 -2.03
C ARG A 691 -2.85 22.43 -1.69
N GLY A 692 -3.47 23.06 -2.68
CA GLY A 692 -4.52 24.07 -2.49
C GLY A 692 -3.99 25.47 -2.11
N GLU A 693 -2.69 25.69 -2.23
CA GLU A 693 -2.00 26.96 -1.93
C GLU A 693 -1.95 27.81 -3.20
N GLY A 694 -3.13 28.29 -3.65
CA GLY A 694 -3.29 28.93 -4.97
C GLY A 694 -2.60 30.27 -5.09
N ASP A 695 -2.60 31.07 -4.03
CA ASP A 695 -2.00 32.41 -4.02
C ASP A 695 -0.46 32.34 -4.15
N GLU A 696 0.16 31.38 -3.45
CA GLU A 696 1.59 31.10 -3.53
C GLU A 696 1.97 30.58 -4.92
N ALA A 697 1.13 29.72 -5.51
CA ALA A 697 1.34 29.22 -6.86
C ALA A 697 1.30 30.35 -7.91
N ILE A 698 0.34 31.26 -7.80
CA ILE A 698 0.23 32.42 -8.69
C ILE A 698 1.45 33.34 -8.53
N ALA A 699 1.87 33.65 -7.30
CA ALA A 699 3.03 34.50 -7.05
C ALA A 699 4.33 33.93 -7.67
N LEU A 700 4.55 32.63 -7.55
CA LEU A 700 5.69 31.93 -8.16
C LEU A 700 5.65 31.95 -9.69
N LEU A 701 4.47 31.77 -10.30
CA LEU A 701 4.32 31.84 -11.75
C LEU A 701 4.50 33.27 -12.27
N GLU A 702 4.03 34.29 -11.55
CA GLU A 702 4.26 35.67 -11.88
C GLU A 702 5.74 36.04 -11.80
N LEU A 703 6.46 35.56 -10.78
CA LEU A 703 7.92 35.72 -10.70
C LEU A 703 8.59 35.07 -11.92
N SER A 704 8.22 33.82 -12.22
CA SER A 704 8.76 33.09 -13.38
C SER A 704 8.49 33.86 -14.70
N ALA A 705 7.28 34.39 -14.89
CA ALA A 705 6.90 35.10 -16.08
C ALA A 705 7.72 36.39 -16.26
N ARG A 706 7.89 37.18 -15.20
CA ARG A 706 8.72 38.42 -15.24
C ARG A 706 10.16 38.11 -15.63
N LEU A 707 10.78 37.11 -14.95
CA LEU A 707 12.17 36.74 -15.22
C LEU A 707 12.37 36.25 -16.66
N ARG A 708 11.44 35.42 -17.17
CA ARG A 708 11.51 34.90 -18.55
C ARG A 708 11.32 36.02 -19.58
N GLU A 709 10.51 37.03 -19.29
CA GLU A 709 10.37 38.21 -20.13
C GLU A 709 11.66 39.07 -20.14
N GLU A 710 12.29 39.24 -18.98
CA GLU A 710 13.56 39.97 -18.83
C GLU A 710 14.73 39.31 -19.58
N ILE A 711 14.81 37.95 -19.53
CA ILE A 711 15.86 37.21 -20.25
C ILE A 711 15.52 36.91 -21.71
N GLY A 712 14.34 37.31 -22.19
CA GLY A 712 13.92 37.11 -23.58
C GLY A 712 13.52 35.65 -23.92
N ASP A 713 13.24 34.80 -22.93
CA ASP A 713 12.82 33.41 -23.12
C ASP A 713 11.33 33.33 -23.51
N ARG A 714 11.06 33.47 -24.80
CA ARG A 714 9.69 33.46 -25.34
C ARG A 714 8.95 32.16 -25.12
N ASP A 715 9.64 31.03 -25.30
CA ASP A 715 9.02 29.69 -25.16
C ASP A 715 8.70 29.35 -23.71
N GLY A 716 9.63 29.58 -22.79
CA GLY A 716 9.37 29.42 -21.36
C GLY A 716 8.30 30.37 -20.85
N LEU A 717 8.29 31.61 -21.31
CA LEU A 717 7.24 32.59 -20.97
C LEU A 717 5.86 32.10 -21.45
N SER A 718 5.78 31.52 -22.64
CA SER A 718 4.52 30.94 -23.15
C SER A 718 4.00 29.81 -22.25
N ILE A 719 4.89 28.94 -21.77
CA ILE A 719 4.53 27.84 -20.83
C ILE A 719 3.99 28.42 -19.53
N VAL A 720 4.72 29.33 -18.93
CA VAL A 720 4.36 29.95 -17.64
C VAL A 720 3.05 30.72 -17.72
N LEU A 721 2.84 31.49 -18.81
CA LEU A 721 1.56 32.17 -19.02
C LEU A 721 0.39 31.19 -19.18
N GLY A 722 0.60 30.03 -19.80
CA GLY A 722 -0.39 28.98 -19.89
C GLY A 722 -0.75 28.41 -18.53
N ASN A 723 0.27 28.14 -17.68
CA ASN A 723 0.06 27.66 -16.31
C ASN A 723 -0.65 28.72 -15.44
N LEU A 724 -0.22 29.98 -15.54
CA LEU A 724 -0.83 31.11 -14.83
C LEU A 724 -2.30 31.31 -15.26
N ALA A 725 -2.59 31.15 -16.56
CA ALA A 725 -3.96 31.19 -17.06
C ALA A 725 -4.82 30.09 -16.42
N GLY A 726 -4.29 28.89 -16.26
CA GLY A 726 -4.96 27.79 -15.56
C GLY A 726 -5.28 28.12 -14.11
N MET A 727 -4.33 28.71 -13.36
CA MET A 727 -4.55 29.14 -11.98
C MET A 727 -5.66 30.19 -11.87
N HIS A 728 -5.59 31.23 -12.71
CA HIS A 728 -6.63 32.26 -12.74
C HIS A 728 -8.00 31.72 -13.14
N PHE A 729 -8.05 30.74 -14.04
CA PHE A 729 -9.31 30.08 -14.38
C PHE A 729 -9.97 29.43 -13.16
N GLN A 730 -9.21 28.67 -12.39
CA GLN A 730 -9.73 28.00 -11.19
C GLN A 730 -10.09 28.97 -10.06
N ALA A 731 -9.33 30.05 -9.92
CA ALA A 731 -9.64 31.15 -8.99
C ALA A 731 -10.86 31.98 -9.40
N GLY A 732 -11.47 31.71 -10.56
CA GLY A 732 -12.60 32.44 -11.08
C GLY A 732 -12.25 33.73 -11.86
N HIS A 733 -10.97 34.04 -12.03
CA HIS A 733 -10.51 35.23 -12.78
C HIS A 733 -10.48 34.92 -14.29
N TRP A 734 -11.63 34.59 -14.89
CA TRP A 734 -11.71 34.05 -16.25
C TRP A 734 -11.26 35.04 -17.33
N ARG A 735 -11.51 36.36 -17.18
CA ARG A 735 -11.03 37.38 -18.11
C ARG A 735 -9.50 37.39 -18.15
N ARG A 736 -8.89 37.39 -16.96
CA ARG A 736 -7.44 37.33 -16.82
C ARG A 736 -6.85 36.02 -17.37
N SER A 737 -7.49 34.92 -17.13
CA SER A 737 -7.13 33.62 -17.71
C SER A 737 -7.11 33.67 -19.24
N MET A 738 -8.16 34.24 -19.85
CA MET A 738 -8.27 34.37 -21.31
C MET A 738 -7.20 35.31 -21.90
N GLU A 739 -6.91 36.44 -21.25
CA GLU A 739 -5.83 37.32 -21.63
C GLU A 739 -4.47 36.64 -21.64
N LEU A 740 -4.16 35.94 -20.56
CA LEU A 740 -2.91 35.20 -20.39
C LEU A 740 -2.78 34.04 -21.40
N ALA A 741 -3.85 33.29 -21.65
CA ALA A 741 -3.84 32.22 -22.64
C ALA A 741 -3.62 32.76 -24.07
N ARG A 742 -4.20 33.92 -24.41
CA ARG A 742 -3.96 34.62 -25.71
C ARG A 742 -2.51 35.15 -25.79
N ALA A 743 -2.00 35.72 -24.69
CA ALA A 743 -0.62 36.19 -24.62
C ALA A 743 0.38 35.03 -24.79
N ALA A 744 0.10 33.88 -24.19
CA ALA A 744 0.89 32.65 -24.35
C ALA A 744 0.92 32.21 -25.84
N GLU A 745 -0.24 32.22 -26.51
CA GLU A 745 -0.35 31.86 -27.93
C GLU A 745 0.46 32.76 -28.85
N GLN A 746 0.45 34.04 -28.61
CA GLN A 746 1.19 35.03 -29.43
C GLN A 746 2.73 34.93 -29.28
N ARG A 747 3.22 34.50 -28.11
CA ARG A 747 4.65 34.42 -27.79
C ARG A 747 5.31 33.10 -28.17
N ALA A 748 4.55 32.01 -28.31
CA ALA A 748 5.08 30.69 -28.64
C ALA A 748 5.68 30.62 -30.03
N THR A 749 6.84 29.96 -30.18
CA THR A 749 7.36 29.56 -31.48
C THR A 749 6.43 28.57 -32.17
N TYR A 750 6.55 28.38 -33.50
CA TYR A 750 5.66 27.49 -34.25
C TYR A 750 5.66 26.06 -33.65
N ARG A 751 6.83 25.49 -33.35
CA ARG A 751 7.00 24.16 -32.80
C ARG A 751 6.34 24.06 -31.43
N ARG A 752 6.53 25.04 -30.55
CA ARG A 752 5.88 25.09 -29.22
C ARG A 752 4.40 25.41 -29.32
N ARG A 753 3.99 26.19 -30.27
CA ARG A 753 2.59 26.50 -30.50
C ARG A 753 1.76 25.22 -30.69
N MET A 754 2.30 24.28 -31.45
CA MET A 754 1.62 22.98 -31.68
C MET A 754 1.65 22.08 -30.44
N SER A 755 2.82 21.90 -29.80
CA SER A 755 2.95 20.99 -28.65
C SER A 755 2.16 21.43 -27.41
N GLU A 756 1.94 22.71 -27.23
CA GLU A 756 1.24 23.26 -26.06
C GLU A 756 -0.14 23.85 -26.38
N ALA A 757 -0.56 23.77 -27.63
CA ALA A 757 -1.90 24.18 -28.06
C ALA A 757 -3.01 23.53 -27.22
N ASN A 758 -2.78 22.31 -26.71
CA ASN A 758 -3.73 21.60 -25.89
C ASN A 758 -4.16 22.42 -24.67
N THR A 759 -3.21 22.87 -23.83
CA THR A 759 -3.51 23.59 -22.59
C THR A 759 -4.13 24.97 -22.90
N ARG A 760 -3.53 25.74 -23.79
CA ARG A 760 -3.97 27.11 -24.10
C ARG A 760 -5.35 27.14 -24.78
N LEU A 761 -5.56 26.33 -25.80
CA LEU A 761 -6.82 26.27 -26.52
C LEU A 761 -7.95 25.68 -25.69
N ASN A 762 -7.62 24.73 -24.80
CA ASN A 762 -8.58 24.22 -23.83
C ASN A 762 -9.04 25.32 -22.86
N LEU A 763 -8.12 26.10 -22.29
CA LEU A 763 -8.44 27.22 -21.40
C LEU A 763 -9.28 28.29 -22.10
N LEU A 764 -8.93 28.65 -23.35
CA LEU A 764 -9.73 29.56 -24.15
C LEU A 764 -11.15 29.04 -24.40
N ALA A 765 -11.29 27.74 -24.67
CA ALA A 765 -12.59 27.10 -24.84
C ALA A 765 -13.39 27.08 -23.53
N MET A 766 -12.76 26.74 -22.40
CA MET A 766 -13.39 26.72 -21.08
C MET A 766 -13.84 28.12 -20.63
N CYS A 767 -12.98 29.15 -20.80
CA CYS A 767 -13.36 30.53 -20.51
C CYS A 767 -14.53 31.00 -21.39
N SER A 768 -14.51 30.65 -22.69
CA SER A 768 -15.60 30.98 -23.60
C SER A 768 -16.92 30.33 -23.19
N ARG A 769 -16.87 29.05 -22.74
CA ARG A 769 -18.04 28.38 -22.17
C ARG A 769 -18.56 29.09 -20.92
N ALA A 770 -17.66 29.47 -20.01
CA ALA A 770 -18.01 30.14 -18.75
C ALA A 770 -18.69 31.50 -18.97
N PHE A 771 -18.29 32.21 -20.02
CA PHE A 771 -18.96 33.45 -20.45
C PHE A 771 -20.21 33.25 -21.34
N GLY A 772 -20.52 32.00 -21.70
CA GLY A 772 -21.66 31.68 -22.60
C GLY A 772 -21.38 31.88 -24.08
N ASP A 773 -20.12 32.22 -24.49
CA ASP A 773 -19.73 32.31 -25.91
C ASP A 773 -19.45 30.91 -26.49
N LEU A 774 -20.53 30.13 -26.66
CA LEU A 774 -20.47 28.77 -27.16
C LEU A 774 -19.89 28.65 -28.59
N PRO A 775 -20.17 29.57 -29.55
CA PRO A 775 -19.53 29.55 -30.85
C PRO A 775 -18.00 29.70 -30.78
N ALA A 776 -17.48 30.61 -29.93
CA ALA A 776 -16.04 30.73 -29.72
C ALA A 776 -15.44 29.47 -29.09
N ALA A 777 -16.12 28.85 -28.12
CA ALA A 777 -15.68 27.61 -27.51
C ALA A 777 -15.53 26.46 -28.55
N VAL A 778 -16.52 26.28 -29.45
CA VAL A 778 -16.43 25.29 -30.56
C VAL A 778 -15.24 25.58 -31.45
N ARG A 779 -15.00 26.87 -31.76
CA ARG A 779 -13.85 27.27 -32.58
C ARG A 779 -12.53 26.88 -31.95
N TYR A 780 -12.35 27.15 -30.64
CA TYR A 780 -11.13 26.78 -29.93
C TYR A 780 -10.96 25.27 -29.81
N TYR A 781 -12.01 24.51 -29.54
CA TYR A 781 -11.93 23.04 -29.54
C TYR A 781 -11.60 22.47 -30.93
N ARG A 782 -12.07 23.06 -32.03
CA ARG A 782 -11.69 22.64 -33.38
C ARG A 782 -10.21 22.90 -33.66
N LEU A 783 -9.69 24.07 -33.28
CA LEU A 783 -8.27 24.37 -33.41
C LEU A 783 -7.41 23.41 -32.56
N ARG A 784 -7.85 23.11 -31.31
CA ARG A 784 -7.24 22.10 -30.45
C ARG A 784 -7.23 20.71 -31.10
N LEU A 785 -8.34 20.30 -31.66
CA LEU A 785 -8.48 19.03 -32.37
C LEU A 785 -7.51 18.89 -33.54
N LEU A 786 -7.37 19.94 -34.35
CA LEU A 786 -6.40 19.95 -35.45
C LEU A 786 -4.96 19.77 -34.95
N ALA A 787 -4.58 20.49 -33.91
CA ALA A 787 -3.26 20.36 -33.30
C ALA A 787 -3.00 18.93 -32.74
N GLN A 788 -4.01 18.32 -32.14
CA GLN A 788 -3.88 16.97 -31.55
C GLN A 788 -3.85 15.87 -32.63
N VAL A 789 -4.55 16.05 -33.73
CA VAL A 789 -4.46 15.14 -34.88
C VAL A 789 -3.03 15.18 -35.46
N GLU A 790 -2.41 16.34 -35.60
CA GLU A 790 -1.04 16.47 -36.07
C GLU A 790 -0.03 15.83 -35.13
N LEU A 791 -0.28 15.89 -33.83
CA LEU A 791 0.55 15.28 -32.80
C LEU A 791 0.30 13.77 -32.58
N GLY A 792 -0.81 13.23 -33.10
CA GLY A 792 -1.21 11.84 -32.90
C GLY A 792 -1.72 11.51 -31.50
N ASP A 793 -2.09 12.50 -30.68
CA ASP A 793 -2.60 12.31 -29.31
C ASP A 793 -4.10 11.92 -29.32
N GLN A 794 -4.36 10.62 -29.40
CA GLN A 794 -5.72 10.09 -29.47
C GLN A 794 -6.59 10.45 -28.26
N THR A 795 -6.01 10.53 -27.07
CA THR A 795 -6.74 10.90 -25.85
C THR A 795 -7.29 12.30 -25.92
N GLN A 796 -6.45 13.26 -26.30
CA GLN A 796 -6.84 14.64 -26.42
C GLN A 796 -7.75 14.92 -27.65
N ILE A 797 -7.62 14.10 -28.69
CA ILE A 797 -8.55 14.09 -29.82
C ILE A 797 -9.96 13.76 -29.32
N MET A 798 -10.10 12.70 -28.50
CA MET A 798 -11.39 12.28 -27.95
C MET A 798 -11.99 13.34 -27.01
N ASP A 799 -11.18 13.98 -26.17
CA ASP A 799 -11.60 15.11 -25.31
C ASP A 799 -12.16 16.27 -26.14
N SER A 800 -11.46 16.65 -27.22
CA SER A 800 -11.92 17.73 -28.11
C SER A 800 -13.21 17.36 -28.83
N MET A 801 -13.35 16.12 -29.30
CA MET A 801 -14.56 15.62 -29.97
C MET A 801 -15.76 15.61 -29.03
N LEU A 802 -15.57 15.17 -27.76
CA LEU A 802 -16.60 15.17 -26.73
C LEU A 802 -17.07 16.60 -26.44
N GLY A 803 -16.15 17.54 -26.21
CA GLY A 803 -16.47 18.95 -25.97
C GLY A 803 -17.21 19.60 -27.16
N ILE A 804 -16.78 19.33 -28.39
CA ILE A 804 -17.47 19.81 -29.60
C ILE A 804 -18.89 19.24 -29.69
N ALA A 805 -19.09 17.96 -29.42
CA ALA A 805 -20.39 17.30 -29.46
C ALA A 805 -21.37 17.91 -28.45
N ALA A 806 -20.89 18.09 -27.19
CA ALA A 806 -21.67 18.69 -26.11
C ALA A 806 -22.12 20.12 -26.43
N ILE A 807 -21.20 20.95 -26.92
CA ILE A 807 -21.52 22.36 -27.19
C ILE A 807 -22.39 22.49 -28.42
N ARG A 808 -22.17 21.73 -29.49
CA ARG A 808 -23.02 21.77 -30.70
C ARG A 808 -24.44 21.29 -30.45
N TYR A 809 -24.63 20.33 -29.53
CA TYR A 809 -25.95 19.97 -29.02
C TYR A 809 -26.63 21.18 -28.36
N ARG A 810 -25.95 21.88 -27.47
CA ARG A 810 -26.47 23.08 -26.79
C ARG A 810 -26.80 24.21 -27.75
N LEU A 811 -26.04 24.37 -28.83
CA LEU A 811 -26.32 25.33 -29.90
C LEU A 811 -27.51 24.91 -30.78
N GLY A 812 -28.04 23.68 -30.63
CA GLY A 812 -29.08 23.11 -31.50
C GLY A 812 -28.57 22.75 -32.90
N GLU A 813 -27.25 22.71 -33.10
CA GLU A 813 -26.61 22.34 -34.37
C GLU A 813 -26.45 20.83 -34.55
N LEU A 814 -26.60 20.05 -33.47
CA LEU A 814 -26.42 18.61 -33.45
C LEU A 814 -27.60 17.95 -32.72
N PRO A 815 -28.35 17.02 -33.34
CA PRO A 815 -29.39 16.28 -32.65
C PRO A 815 -28.86 15.48 -31.47
N ALA A 816 -29.66 15.31 -30.40
CA ALA A 816 -29.30 14.60 -29.18
C ALA A 816 -28.77 13.18 -29.43
N ALA A 817 -29.43 12.42 -30.31
CA ALA A 817 -29.02 11.06 -30.68
C ALA A 817 -27.62 11.03 -31.33
N ASP A 818 -27.27 12.03 -32.13
CA ASP A 818 -25.97 12.14 -32.78
C ASP A 818 -24.89 12.59 -31.81
N ALA A 819 -25.22 13.50 -30.90
CA ALA A 819 -24.35 13.94 -29.86
C ALA A 819 -24.00 12.77 -28.90
N LEU A 820 -25.02 12.03 -28.45
CA LEU A 820 -24.87 10.82 -27.62
C LEU A 820 -23.94 9.79 -28.28
N ARG A 821 -24.18 9.46 -29.58
CA ARG A 821 -23.30 8.50 -30.28
C ARG A 821 -21.85 8.89 -30.30
N ARG A 822 -21.53 10.17 -30.46
CA ARG A 822 -20.17 10.70 -30.48
C ARG A 822 -19.54 10.68 -29.09
N MET A 823 -20.30 11.07 -28.07
CA MET A 823 -19.84 11.02 -26.67
C MET A 823 -19.61 9.58 -26.22
N GLU A 824 -20.50 8.64 -26.56
CA GLU A 824 -20.33 7.21 -26.25
C GLU A 824 -19.10 6.59 -26.93
N LEU A 825 -18.71 7.09 -28.10
CA LEU A 825 -17.47 6.67 -28.76
C LEU A 825 -16.25 7.09 -27.92
N ALA A 826 -16.26 8.33 -27.40
CA ALA A 826 -15.19 8.81 -26.54
C ALA A 826 -15.14 8.02 -25.22
N LEU A 827 -16.29 7.74 -24.59
CA LEU A 827 -16.37 6.95 -23.36
C LEU A 827 -15.76 5.55 -23.53
N ARG A 828 -16.12 4.85 -24.62
CA ARG A 828 -15.54 3.53 -24.93
C ARG A 828 -14.04 3.58 -25.15
N PHE A 829 -13.52 4.65 -25.71
CA PHE A 829 -12.09 4.86 -25.86
C PHE A 829 -11.42 5.06 -24.49
N TYR A 830 -11.98 5.93 -23.64
CA TYR A 830 -11.42 6.19 -22.31
C TYR A 830 -11.39 4.94 -21.42
N GLU A 831 -12.45 4.13 -21.48
CA GLU A 831 -12.51 2.85 -20.75
C GLU A 831 -11.38 1.91 -21.18
N ARG A 832 -11.17 1.73 -22.50
CA ARG A 832 -10.10 0.90 -23.04
C ARG A 832 -8.71 1.46 -22.75
N ALA A 833 -8.55 2.77 -22.85
CA ALA A 833 -7.31 3.47 -22.57
C ALA A 833 -7.01 3.61 -21.07
N ARG A 834 -7.94 3.20 -20.20
CA ARG A 834 -7.90 3.40 -18.73
C ARG A 834 -7.70 4.87 -18.34
N TYR A 835 -8.18 5.80 -19.18
CA TYR A 835 -8.09 7.24 -18.92
C TYR A 835 -9.26 7.69 -18.05
N ARG A 836 -9.14 7.46 -16.75
CA ARG A 836 -10.20 7.65 -15.75
C ARG A 836 -10.71 9.09 -15.65
N TYR A 837 -9.83 10.09 -15.81
CA TYR A 837 -10.21 11.52 -15.76
C TYR A 837 -11.18 11.90 -16.88
N GLY A 838 -10.83 11.61 -18.13
CA GLY A 838 -11.69 11.86 -19.27
C GLY A 838 -12.95 11.03 -19.23
N TRP A 839 -12.89 9.81 -18.68
CA TRP A 839 -14.07 8.98 -18.52
C TRP A 839 -15.08 9.62 -17.56
N ALA A 840 -14.61 10.13 -16.41
CA ALA A 840 -15.47 10.82 -15.44
C ALA A 840 -16.14 12.07 -16.04
N ASP A 841 -15.36 12.92 -16.72
CA ASP A 841 -15.88 14.11 -17.40
C ASP A 841 -16.89 13.74 -18.51
N GLY A 842 -16.60 12.70 -19.27
CA GLY A 842 -17.49 12.23 -20.34
C GLY A 842 -18.82 11.68 -19.82
N GLU A 843 -18.83 10.91 -18.73
CA GLU A 843 -20.04 10.41 -18.09
C GLU A 843 -20.92 11.57 -17.58
N ASP A 844 -20.30 12.62 -16.98
CA ASP A 844 -21.03 13.82 -16.52
C ASP A 844 -21.63 14.60 -17.70
N GLU A 845 -20.90 14.80 -18.79
CA GLU A 845 -21.44 15.50 -19.99
C GLU A 845 -22.58 14.71 -20.66
N VAL A 846 -22.49 13.37 -20.71
CA VAL A 846 -23.58 12.50 -21.18
C VAL A 846 -24.78 12.62 -20.24
N ALA A 847 -24.57 12.61 -18.93
CA ALA A 847 -25.65 12.75 -17.96
C ALA A 847 -26.37 14.10 -18.08
N ARG A 848 -25.65 15.18 -18.29
CA ARG A 848 -26.23 16.53 -18.53
C ARG A 848 -27.08 16.56 -19.79
N LEU A 849 -26.64 15.92 -20.89
CA LEU A 849 -27.41 15.81 -22.10
C LEU A 849 -28.67 15.00 -21.86
N LEU A 850 -28.60 13.85 -21.21
CA LEU A 850 -29.76 13.01 -20.87
C LEU A 850 -30.75 13.74 -19.96
N CYS A 851 -30.28 14.52 -19.00
CA CYS A 851 -31.12 15.38 -18.15
C CYS A 851 -31.87 16.41 -18.99
N ALA A 852 -31.20 17.07 -19.93
CA ALA A 852 -31.80 18.04 -20.82
C ALA A 852 -32.87 17.42 -21.74
N GLU A 853 -32.70 16.17 -22.13
CA GLU A 853 -33.68 15.39 -22.91
C GLU A 853 -34.82 14.77 -22.06
N GLY A 854 -34.82 15.00 -20.73
CA GLY A 854 -35.83 14.46 -19.81
C GLY A 854 -35.66 12.98 -19.47
N ARG A 855 -34.54 12.35 -19.86
CA ARG A 855 -34.19 10.94 -19.56
C ARG A 855 -33.55 10.83 -18.19
N LEU A 856 -34.28 11.27 -17.15
CA LEU A 856 -33.75 11.52 -15.81
C LEU A 856 -33.14 10.27 -15.14
N GLY A 857 -33.82 9.11 -15.29
CA GLY A 857 -33.30 7.86 -14.69
C GLY A 857 -31.94 7.44 -15.25
N GLU A 858 -31.75 7.60 -16.56
CA GLU A 858 -30.47 7.32 -17.20
C GLU A 858 -29.40 8.37 -16.80
N ALA A 859 -29.78 9.64 -16.74
CA ALA A 859 -28.91 10.72 -16.28
C ALA A 859 -28.38 10.47 -14.87
N VAL A 860 -29.24 10.05 -13.93
CA VAL A 860 -28.89 9.68 -12.57
C VAL A 860 -27.86 8.54 -12.55
N SER A 861 -28.04 7.51 -13.37
CA SER A 861 -27.08 6.39 -13.46
C SER A 861 -25.70 6.87 -13.92
N ARG A 862 -25.66 7.76 -14.94
CA ARG A 862 -24.42 8.33 -15.47
C ARG A 862 -23.72 9.26 -14.48
N HIS A 863 -24.47 10.15 -13.80
CA HIS A 863 -23.89 11.00 -12.75
C HIS A 863 -23.31 10.19 -11.59
N ARG A 864 -23.97 9.10 -11.17
CA ARG A 864 -23.42 8.20 -10.14
C ARG A 864 -22.09 7.63 -10.61
N LYS A 865 -22.00 7.16 -11.85
CA LYS A 865 -20.76 6.63 -12.41
C LYS A 865 -19.65 7.68 -12.49
N ALA A 866 -19.99 8.91 -12.94
CA ALA A 866 -19.06 10.03 -12.96
C ALA A 866 -18.49 10.34 -11.57
N LEU A 867 -19.37 10.38 -10.57
CA LEU A 867 -18.99 10.65 -9.19
C LEU A 867 -18.12 9.54 -8.59
N GLU A 868 -18.45 8.26 -8.82
CA GLU A 868 -17.62 7.12 -8.44
C GLU A 868 -16.20 7.22 -9.00
N LEU A 869 -16.09 7.61 -10.28
CA LEU A 869 -14.80 7.82 -10.94
C LEU A 869 -14.03 9.01 -10.34
N ALA A 870 -14.70 10.15 -10.08
CA ALA A 870 -14.07 11.33 -9.50
C ALA A 870 -13.54 11.08 -8.08
N VAL A 871 -14.34 10.42 -7.24
CA VAL A 871 -13.92 9.98 -5.89
C VAL A 871 -12.74 9.01 -5.99
N GLY A 872 -12.80 8.05 -6.90
CA GLY A 872 -11.70 7.12 -7.16
C GLY A 872 -10.45 7.74 -7.79
N ASN A 873 -10.57 8.91 -8.42
CA ASN A 873 -9.43 9.72 -8.92
C ASN A 873 -8.84 10.63 -7.84
N HIS A 874 -9.45 10.75 -6.67
CA HIS A 874 -9.12 11.73 -5.62
C HIS A 874 -9.04 13.16 -6.17
N ASP A 875 -9.97 13.53 -7.06
CA ASP A 875 -10.07 14.88 -7.60
C ASP A 875 -11.28 15.62 -6.99
N PRO A 876 -11.07 16.40 -5.93
CA PRO A 876 -12.15 17.14 -5.29
C PRO A 876 -12.72 18.26 -6.17
N HIS A 877 -11.99 18.71 -7.20
CA HIS A 877 -12.52 19.68 -8.18
C HIS A 877 -13.57 19.04 -9.10
N GLN A 878 -13.28 17.84 -9.64
CA GLN A 878 -14.27 17.08 -10.40
C GLN A 878 -15.47 16.71 -9.52
N GLU A 879 -15.20 16.26 -8.29
CA GLU A 879 -16.22 15.85 -7.34
C GLU A 879 -17.21 17.00 -7.04
N ALA A 880 -16.71 18.19 -6.73
CA ALA A 880 -17.58 19.35 -6.46
C ALA A 880 -18.49 19.67 -7.66
N ARG A 881 -17.94 19.63 -8.87
CA ARG A 881 -18.67 19.93 -10.11
C ARG A 881 -19.72 18.86 -10.41
N PHE A 882 -19.38 17.59 -10.26
CA PHE A 882 -20.30 16.50 -10.55
C PHE A 882 -21.42 16.38 -9.52
N ARG A 883 -21.14 16.64 -8.23
CA ARG A 883 -22.18 16.72 -7.19
C ARG A 883 -23.20 17.81 -7.48
N TYR A 884 -22.74 18.98 -7.94
CA TYR A 884 -23.67 20.02 -8.39
C TYR A 884 -24.56 19.55 -9.55
N ALA A 885 -23.98 19.00 -10.61
CA ALA A 885 -24.73 18.54 -11.78
C ALA A 885 -25.69 17.39 -11.43
N TYR A 886 -25.26 16.47 -10.58
CA TYR A 886 -26.12 15.40 -10.07
C TYR A 886 -27.27 15.95 -9.22
N GLY A 887 -27.01 16.94 -8.36
CA GLY A 887 -28.05 17.65 -7.61
C GLY A 887 -29.11 18.29 -8.49
N VAL A 888 -28.70 18.91 -9.61
CA VAL A 888 -29.63 19.47 -10.60
C VAL A 888 -30.53 18.40 -11.20
N THR A 889 -29.98 17.24 -11.56
CA THR A 889 -30.74 16.12 -12.13
C THR A 889 -31.72 15.50 -11.12
N LEU A 890 -31.27 15.32 -9.86
CA LEU A 890 -32.14 14.84 -8.78
C LEU A 890 -33.28 15.80 -8.47
N LEU A 891 -33.00 17.10 -8.50
CA LEU A 891 -34.05 18.11 -8.31
C LEU A 891 -35.08 18.09 -9.44
N ALA A 892 -34.63 17.90 -10.69
CA ALA A 892 -35.51 17.71 -11.85
C ALA A 892 -36.34 16.42 -11.76
N GLN A 893 -35.84 15.39 -11.09
CA GLN A 893 -36.54 14.14 -10.81
C GLN A 893 -37.56 14.24 -9.67
N GLY A 894 -37.48 15.33 -8.89
CA GLY A 894 -38.32 15.55 -7.69
C GLY A 894 -37.70 15.08 -6.38
N GLU A 895 -36.49 14.50 -6.42
CA GLU A 895 -35.74 13.97 -5.28
C GLU A 895 -35.02 15.08 -4.48
N ARG A 896 -35.83 16.01 -3.92
CA ARG A 896 -35.33 17.25 -3.33
C ARG A 896 -34.38 17.03 -2.15
N ALA A 897 -34.61 16.03 -1.31
CA ALA A 897 -33.75 15.74 -0.17
C ALA A 897 -32.33 15.32 -0.62
N GLN A 898 -32.26 14.40 -1.59
CA GLN A 898 -31.00 13.94 -2.14
C GLN A 898 -30.27 15.06 -2.92
N ALA A 899 -31.03 15.90 -3.65
CA ALA A 899 -30.48 17.06 -4.35
C ALA A 899 -29.82 18.04 -3.38
N ARG A 900 -30.47 18.32 -2.25
CA ARG A 900 -29.94 19.19 -1.18
C ARG A 900 -28.63 18.64 -0.63
N ASP A 901 -28.53 17.34 -0.38
CA ASP A 901 -27.30 16.71 0.13
C ASP A 901 -26.16 16.85 -0.90
N MET A 902 -26.45 16.66 -2.18
CA MET A 902 -25.46 16.84 -3.25
C MET A 902 -24.98 18.30 -3.33
N PHE A 903 -25.87 19.29 -3.30
CA PHE A 903 -25.48 20.70 -3.31
C PHE A 903 -24.75 21.13 -2.04
N ALA A 904 -25.14 20.61 -0.86
CA ALA A 904 -24.45 20.90 0.40
C ALA A 904 -23.00 20.40 0.38
N GLU A 905 -22.78 19.21 -0.14
CA GLU A 905 -21.45 18.65 -0.24
C GLU A 905 -20.64 19.36 -1.34
N ALA A 906 -21.22 19.71 -2.48
CA ALA A 906 -20.58 20.57 -3.48
C ALA A 906 -20.15 21.91 -2.90
N LEU A 907 -20.99 22.54 -2.05
CA LEU A 907 -20.67 23.79 -1.33
C LEU A 907 -19.52 23.59 -0.36
N ARG A 908 -19.50 22.50 0.40
CA ARG A 908 -18.44 22.17 1.35
C ARG A 908 -17.09 22.04 0.64
N LEU A 909 -17.06 21.28 -0.45
CA LEU A 909 -15.86 21.09 -1.28
C LEU A 909 -15.42 22.42 -1.93
N GLY A 910 -16.37 23.17 -2.51
CA GLY A 910 -16.09 24.47 -3.09
C GLY A 910 -15.45 25.46 -2.12
N ARG A 911 -15.92 25.47 -0.85
CA ARG A 911 -15.36 26.30 0.22
C ARG A 911 -13.95 25.82 0.64
N ALA A 912 -13.78 24.53 0.79
CA ALA A 912 -12.47 23.95 1.14
C ALA A 912 -11.39 24.26 0.09
N LEU A 913 -11.79 24.27 -1.18
CA LEU A 913 -10.91 24.55 -2.32
C LEU A 913 -10.89 26.02 -2.74
N ARG A 914 -11.65 26.89 -2.06
CA ARG A 914 -11.79 28.32 -2.39
C ARG A 914 -12.22 28.58 -3.83
N LEU A 915 -13.18 27.81 -4.36
CA LEU A 915 -13.65 27.87 -5.74
C LEU A 915 -14.92 28.74 -5.84
N PRO A 916 -14.86 30.00 -6.28
CA PRO A 916 -16.02 30.91 -6.24
C PRO A 916 -17.17 30.43 -7.13
N TYR A 917 -16.90 29.83 -8.29
CA TYR A 917 -17.95 29.38 -9.21
C TYR A 917 -18.72 28.15 -8.70
N PRO A 918 -18.09 27.03 -8.27
CA PRO A 918 -18.81 25.92 -7.62
C PRO A 918 -19.60 26.35 -6.38
N ILE A 919 -19.06 27.30 -5.58
CA ILE A 919 -19.75 27.83 -4.41
C ILE A 919 -21.06 28.52 -4.83
N ALA A 920 -20.99 29.40 -5.80
CA ALA A 920 -22.15 30.15 -6.30
C ALA A 920 -23.22 29.23 -6.87
N LEU A 921 -22.83 28.24 -7.68
CA LEU A 921 -23.76 27.26 -8.27
C LEU A 921 -24.43 26.39 -7.18
N ALA A 922 -23.66 25.91 -6.21
CA ALA A 922 -24.18 25.10 -5.12
C ALA A 922 -25.15 25.92 -4.22
N GLN A 923 -24.85 27.19 -3.97
CA GLN A 923 -25.77 28.10 -3.27
C GLN A 923 -27.08 28.31 -4.05
N ALA A 924 -27.00 28.48 -5.38
CA ALA A 924 -28.19 28.58 -6.22
C ALA A 924 -29.07 27.32 -6.12
N GLY A 925 -28.45 26.13 -6.22
CA GLY A 925 -29.16 24.84 -6.09
C GLY A 925 -29.76 24.62 -4.70
N LEU A 926 -29.07 25.01 -3.63
CA LEU A 926 -29.62 24.96 -2.26
C LEU A 926 -30.81 25.91 -2.09
N GLY A 927 -30.74 27.09 -2.73
CA GLY A 927 -31.86 28.04 -2.79
C GLY A 927 -33.10 27.41 -3.48
N ASP A 928 -32.89 26.70 -4.60
CA ASP A 928 -33.94 25.97 -5.30
C ASP A 928 -34.59 24.89 -4.42
N CYS A 929 -33.76 24.18 -3.63
CA CYS A 929 -34.26 23.18 -2.67
C CYS A 929 -35.02 23.82 -1.48
N ALA A 930 -34.61 24.98 -1.00
CA ALA A 930 -35.22 25.65 0.15
C ALA A 930 -36.51 26.37 -0.22
N ARG A 931 -36.69 26.83 -1.45
CA ARG A 931 -37.78 27.68 -1.92
C ARG A 931 -39.17 27.25 -1.45
N PRO A 932 -39.58 25.98 -1.48
CA PRO A 932 -40.92 25.59 -1.08
C PRO A 932 -41.18 25.68 0.43
N ASP A 933 -40.15 25.45 1.22
CA ASP A 933 -40.27 25.33 2.68
C ASP A 933 -39.87 26.64 3.42
N ASP A 934 -38.85 27.34 2.89
CA ASP A 934 -38.31 28.59 3.38
C ASP A 934 -37.91 29.55 2.23
N PRO A 935 -38.89 30.32 1.72
CA PRO A 935 -38.65 31.28 0.64
C PRO A 935 -37.65 32.39 1.01
N ALA A 936 -37.52 32.72 2.30
CA ALA A 936 -36.60 33.76 2.74
C ALA A 936 -35.15 33.27 2.69
N ALA A 937 -34.90 32.05 3.17
CA ALA A 937 -33.59 31.42 3.06
C ALA A 937 -33.22 31.17 1.59
N ALA A 938 -34.13 30.74 0.75
CA ALA A 938 -33.93 30.59 -0.67
C ALA A 938 -33.47 31.90 -1.33
N ARG A 939 -34.15 33.00 -1.04
CA ARG A 939 -33.79 34.31 -1.55
C ARG A 939 -32.38 34.74 -1.13
N GLN A 940 -32.04 34.55 0.14
CA GLN A 940 -30.70 34.86 0.64
C GLN A 940 -29.62 34.09 -0.10
N LEU A 941 -29.82 32.77 -0.35
CA LEU A 941 -28.89 31.93 -1.08
C LEU A 941 -28.73 32.37 -2.53
N TRP A 942 -29.83 32.72 -3.21
CA TRP A 942 -29.79 33.23 -4.58
C TRP A 942 -29.12 34.61 -4.67
N GLU A 943 -29.27 35.51 -3.67
CA GLU A 943 -28.58 36.80 -3.62
C GLU A 943 -27.07 36.61 -3.48
N GLN A 944 -26.64 35.65 -2.64
CA GLN A 944 -25.21 35.30 -2.54
C GLN A 944 -24.68 34.73 -3.85
N ALA A 945 -25.40 33.79 -4.45
CA ALA A 945 -25.03 33.21 -5.74
C ALA A 945 -24.98 34.30 -6.85
N ARG A 946 -25.98 35.19 -6.91
CA ARG A 946 -26.03 36.31 -7.87
C ARG A 946 -24.80 37.23 -7.75
N ALA A 947 -24.43 37.61 -6.54
CA ALA A 947 -23.27 38.46 -6.32
C ALA A 947 -21.99 37.81 -6.87
N ALA A 948 -21.75 36.54 -6.50
CA ALA A 948 -20.57 35.80 -6.96
C ALA A 948 -20.57 35.56 -8.48
N LEU A 949 -21.71 35.20 -9.09
CA LEU A 949 -21.80 35.00 -10.54
C LEU A 949 -21.67 36.31 -11.33
N ALA A 950 -22.11 37.45 -10.77
CA ALA A 950 -21.90 38.75 -11.35
C ALA A 950 -20.43 39.16 -11.37
N ASP A 951 -19.70 38.92 -10.27
CA ASP A 951 -18.26 39.19 -10.19
C ASP A 951 -17.47 38.33 -11.19
N LEU A 952 -17.88 37.08 -11.39
CA LEU A 952 -17.30 36.15 -12.35
C LEU A 952 -17.66 36.50 -13.81
N GLY A 953 -18.77 37.18 -14.04
CA GLY A 953 -19.36 37.38 -15.37
C GLY A 953 -19.91 36.08 -15.94
N ALA A 954 -20.42 35.19 -15.10
CA ALA A 954 -20.85 33.84 -15.45
C ALA A 954 -22.14 33.83 -16.30
N ALA A 955 -22.21 32.91 -17.23
CA ALA A 955 -23.36 32.73 -18.12
C ALA A 955 -24.68 32.40 -17.39
N GLU A 956 -24.61 31.89 -16.17
CA GLU A 956 -25.78 31.52 -15.35
C GLU A 956 -26.39 32.68 -14.57
N LEU A 957 -25.72 33.85 -14.52
CA LEU A 957 -26.23 35.01 -13.81
C LEU A 957 -27.70 35.37 -14.17
N PRO A 958 -28.12 35.44 -15.45
CA PRO A 958 -29.50 35.78 -15.80
C PRO A 958 -30.54 34.74 -15.27
N GLU A 959 -30.12 33.52 -15.06
CA GLU A 959 -31.01 32.49 -14.53
C GLU A 959 -31.28 32.69 -13.04
N VAL A 960 -30.24 33.04 -12.26
CA VAL A 960 -30.41 33.38 -10.83
C VAL A 960 -31.19 34.67 -10.63
N GLU A 961 -30.98 35.66 -11.51
CA GLU A 961 -31.76 36.91 -11.51
C GLU A 961 -33.23 36.67 -11.77
N ARG A 962 -33.61 35.76 -12.69
CA ARG A 962 -35.00 35.37 -12.92
C ARG A 962 -35.64 34.70 -11.67
N ARG A 963 -34.89 33.87 -10.95
CA ARG A 963 -35.34 33.25 -9.70
C ARG A 963 -35.64 34.35 -8.64
N LEU A 964 -34.79 35.37 -8.52
CA LEU A 964 -34.97 36.49 -7.61
C LEU A 964 -36.15 37.42 -7.98
N ALA A 965 -36.45 37.55 -9.28
CA ALA A 965 -37.57 38.33 -9.78
C ALA A 965 -38.94 37.66 -9.60
N GLY A 966 -39.00 36.46 -9.02
CA GLY A 966 -40.26 35.77 -8.75
C GLY A 966 -40.90 35.09 -9.98
N GLY A 967 -40.12 34.90 -11.05
CA GLY A 967 -40.56 34.15 -12.21
C GLY A 967 -40.96 32.72 -11.80
N GLU A 968 -42.25 32.41 -11.93
CA GLU A 968 -42.73 31.04 -11.94
C GLU A 968 -42.19 30.33 -13.18
N ASP A 969 -41.01 29.77 -13.11
CA ASP A 969 -40.63 28.83 -14.11
C ASP A 969 -40.38 27.47 -13.49
N GLN A 970 -41.21 26.55 -13.95
CA GLN A 970 -41.00 25.14 -13.73
C GLN A 970 -39.51 24.84 -13.92
N LEU A 971 -38.91 24.17 -12.93
CA LEU A 971 -37.68 23.39 -13.08
C LEU A 971 -37.84 22.30 -14.14
N ARG A 972 -38.23 22.68 -15.35
CA ARG A 972 -37.92 21.90 -16.51
C ARG A 972 -36.49 22.26 -16.86
N PRO A 973 -35.56 21.27 -16.92
CA PRO A 973 -34.32 21.49 -17.62
C PRO A 973 -34.75 22.14 -18.94
N SER A 974 -34.42 23.43 -19.07
CA SER A 974 -34.82 24.19 -20.25
C SER A 974 -34.30 23.41 -21.46
N ALA A 975 -35.18 22.71 -22.15
CA ALA A 975 -34.95 22.18 -23.48
C ALA A 975 -34.74 23.34 -24.47
N GLY A 976 -34.25 24.48 -24.00
CA GLY A 976 -34.00 25.74 -24.61
C GLY A 976 -32.55 26.13 -24.54
N ARG A 977 -31.76 25.71 -25.51
CA ARG A 977 -30.82 26.55 -26.29
C ARG A 977 -30.28 27.76 -25.51
N GLY A 978 -29.35 27.53 -24.55
CA GLY A 978 -28.65 28.57 -23.87
C GLY A 978 -28.75 28.44 -22.35
N THR A 979 -27.62 28.27 -21.70
CA THR A 979 -27.35 28.30 -20.25
C THR A 979 -27.52 26.98 -19.48
N MET A 980 -26.64 26.04 -19.72
CA MET A 980 -26.03 25.22 -18.69
C MET A 980 -24.54 25.11 -18.95
N VAL A 981 -23.78 25.91 -18.24
CA VAL A 981 -22.32 25.89 -18.21
C VAL A 981 -21.91 25.26 -16.89
N GLY A 982 -21.21 24.18 -16.92
CA GLY A 982 -20.61 23.54 -15.78
C GLY A 982 -19.24 23.03 -16.16
#